data_2900b8517d0e28a8b3603fa35ba4406c
#
_entry.id   2900b8517d0e28a8b3603fa35ba4406c
#
_cell.length_a   1.000
_cell.length_b   1.000
_cell.length_c   1.000
_cell.angle_alpha   90.00
_cell.angle_beta   90.00
_cell.angle_gamma   90.00
#
_symmetry.space_group_name_H-M   'P 1'
#
loop_
_entity.id
_entity.type
_entity.pdbx_description
1 polymer ?
#
loop_
_entity_poly.entity_id
_entity_poly.type
_entity_poly.pdbx_seq_one_letter_code
_entity_poly.pdbx_strand_id
1 'polypeptide(L)'
;MNRFPLNTKSKFAGSGRARRNLIVGALIVGQVLAIPFLLPHGTRACGPFFTDAIFVFSKHPDFPLDKFAGGKLGVVSESWARSYLVVAYRNLAGDPLSDAEAKAIKSLWDDRLNLTSDNSSDSWVKDWNEARKAAGATAPVEVQVYRNREKPREYESFLNCQQDAFVNATKLLKERVKQFGVNSPQVQSWLAAQDTVFSNCSEGKHMPKDAAAELPDLPPLLRADRAYQIAAANFYSTNFDEAKQQFEAIARDQESPYHVMAPYMAARAMLRKGSFAEKEDEGRPFINDAETRLSSILKDNSLKDSHHAAGRLLNLARLRAHPEDKLHELAHEIVKKDASQDFKQGVWDYTILMDKYVEVEDEAAKRQLPASLRSDELTDWIMTFEGDLATGEAHSIEKWQKTKALPWLVAALANSGGKQPLLNELLAAAANVGPSSPAFPTVAFHSVRLLKEANRAAEARTMLDKILTSQRQQLNASALNQFLSQRMMVAQNLNEFLQNAPRVPAGFSYNDDGRELPDEDSAPKAAETPKSLFDLDAANVFNKAMPVAIIKDAAGSKTLPANLRRDVAQAAFVRAAMLDDRETAIQAAASLEAELPQVKEFLATYEKATTPEARRFAGAFLTLKFPGLRPFVSAGVGRTTAVDEVDSYRDNYWCTEPPTTQAGPPSEDAQGKSKSVVTPDFLKTAQTLASRQYAALQALGTGPNYLCRVSIDWAQKNPTDPRAPEALHLAVRSTRYGCTDNDTGRWSKAAFDLLHSRYPNTTWAKNTKYWFK
;
A
#
# COMPACT_ATOMS: atom_id res chain seq x y z
N MET A 1 15.21 6.62 -10.55
CA MET A 1 14.31 7.68 -11.07
C MET A 1 12.94 7.40 -10.48
N ASN A 2 12.55 8.10 -9.45
CA ASN A 2 11.26 7.86 -8.78
C ASN A 2 10.17 8.61 -9.52
N ARG A 3 9.28 7.88 -10.16
CA ARG A 3 7.96 8.40 -10.53
C ARG A 3 7.06 8.32 -9.31
N PHE A 4 6.79 9.44 -8.68
CA PHE A 4 5.64 9.61 -7.82
C PHE A 4 4.73 10.68 -8.43
N PRO A 5 3.48 10.38 -8.73
CA PRO A 5 2.52 11.41 -9.10
C PRO A 5 1.91 11.99 -7.82
N LEU A 6 2.31 13.18 -7.45
CA LEU A 6 1.53 14.02 -6.53
C LEU A 6 0.75 15.03 -7.36
N ASN A 7 -0.54 14.79 -7.49
CA ASN A 7 -1.46 15.71 -8.13
C ASN A 7 -2.36 16.32 -7.05
N THR A 8 -2.07 17.56 -6.68
CA THR A 8 -3.07 18.42 -6.02
C THR A 8 -2.91 19.84 -6.53
N LYS A 9 -3.77 20.20 -7.50
CA LYS A 9 -4.02 21.61 -7.85
C LYS A 9 -5.16 22.11 -6.99
N SER A 10 -4.88 23.00 -6.03
CA SER A 10 -5.88 23.94 -5.53
C SER A 10 -5.62 25.32 -6.16
N LYS A 11 -6.51 25.74 -7.04
CA LYS A 11 -6.62 27.12 -7.47
C LYS A 11 -7.46 27.88 -6.45
N PHE A 12 -6.86 28.83 -5.77
CA PHE A 12 -7.61 29.95 -5.18
C PHE A 12 -7.26 31.23 -5.92
N ALA A 13 -8.27 31.75 -6.63
CA ALA A 13 -8.27 33.12 -7.15
C ALA A 13 -8.80 34.05 -6.08
N GLY A 14 -8.03 35.08 -5.77
CA GLY A 14 -8.44 36.10 -4.85
C GLY A 14 -9.22 37.21 -5.53
N SER A 15 -10.11 37.87 -4.84
CA SER A 15 -10.36 39.31 -4.94
C SER A 15 -11.12 39.80 -3.71
N GLY A 16 -10.56 40.60 -2.95
CA GLY A 16 -10.72 41.98 -2.65
C GLY A 16 -12.09 42.45 -2.11
N ARG A 17 -12.12 42.83 -0.82
CA ARG A 17 -12.50 44.19 -0.40
C ARG A 17 -12.61 44.30 1.11
N ALA A 18 -11.86 45.24 1.65
CA ALA A 18 -11.90 45.67 3.03
C ALA A 18 -13.14 46.53 3.33
N ARG A 19 -13.45 46.56 4.65
CA ARG A 19 -14.30 47.54 5.37
C ARG A 19 -15.78 47.22 5.49
N ARG A 20 -16.12 46.73 6.71
CA ARG A 20 -17.11 47.31 7.66
C ARG A 20 -17.41 46.30 8.77
N ASN A 21 -17.14 46.57 9.95
CA ASN A 21 -17.74 47.16 11.10
C ASN A 21 -17.32 46.48 12.39
N LEU A 22 -16.64 47.19 13.20
CA LEU A 22 -16.73 47.12 14.65
C LEU A 22 -18.19 47.37 15.05
N ILE A 23 -18.82 46.37 15.60
CA ILE A 23 -19.91 46.31 16.61
C ILE A 23 -20.53 44.91 16.51
N VAL A 24 -19.94 43.90 17.09
CA VAL A 24 -20.52 42.65 17.62
C VAL A 24 -19.42 41.96 18.48
N GLY A 25 -18.79 42.74 19.32
CA GLY A 25 -17.66 42.25 20.14
C GLY A 25 -18.03 41.72 21.52
N ALA A 26 -19.32 41.52 21.88
CA ALA A 26 -19.70 41.20 23.23
C ALA A 26 -20.62 39.97 23.40
N LEU A 27 -20.95 39.24 22.37
CA LEU A 27 -21.80 38.04 22.46
C LEU A 27 -21.13 36.73 21.94
N ILE A 28 -19.87 36.77 21.51
CA ILE A 28 -19.12 35.62 21.01
C ILE A 28 -18.17 35.02 22.07
N VAL A 29 -17.88 35.70 23.16
CA VAL A 29 -16.96 35.20 24.19
C VAL A 29 -17.57 34.09 25.06
N GLY A 30 -18.89 33.95 25.11
CA GLY A 30 -19.60 32.92 25.88
C GLY A 30 -19.77 31.55 25.18
N GLN A 31 -19.54 31.48 23.87
CA GLN A 31 -19.70 30.21 23.09
C GLN A 31 -18.40 29.55 22.65
N VAL A 32 -17.25 30.23 22.86
CA VAL A 32 -15.93 29.70 22.46
C VAL A 32 -15.31 28.76 23.50
N LEU A 33 -15.86 28.69 24.71
CA LEU A 33 -15.35 27.83 25.79
C LEU A 33 -16.05 26.46 25.90
N ALA A 34 -17.08 26.18 25.10
CA ALA A 34 -17.77 24.89 25.10
C ALA A 34 -17.55 24.02 23.83
N ILE A 35 -16.73 24.48 22.88
CA ILE A 35 -16.48 23.82 21.59
C ILE A 35 -15.30 22.83 21.58
N PRO A 36 -14.37 22.75 22.56
CA PRO A 36 -13.28 21.76 22.51
C PRO A 36 -13.72 20.30 22.73
N PHE A 37 -14.97 20.05 23.16
CA PHE A 37 -15.44 18.69 23.45
C PHE A 37 -16.34 18.06 22.38
N LEU A 38 -16.58 18.75 21.26
CA LEU A 38 -17.45 18.29 20.15
C LEU A 38 -16.80 18.33 18.78
N LEU A 39 -15.50 18.59 18.69
CA LEU A 39 -14.77 18.38 17.43
C LEU A 39 -14.36 16.91 17.37
N PRO A 40 -14.87 16.12 16.43
CA PRO A 40 -14.31 14.82 16.17
C PRO A 40 -12.84 15.02 15.76
N HIS A 41 -11.95 14.25 16.37
CA HIS A 41 -10.52 14.24 16.04
C HIS A 41 -10.37 14.15 14.53
N GLY A 42 -9.64 15.09 13.97
CA GLY A 42 -9.18 15.24 12.60
C GLY A 42 -9.81 14.35 11.54
N THR A 43 -10.96 14.72 11.01
CA THR A 43 -11.40 14.18 9.72
C THR A 43 -10.45 14.65 8.64
N ARG A 44 -9.52 13.81 8.23
CA ARG A 44 -8.79 13.98 6.98
C ARG A 44 -9.82 13.89 5.86
N ALA A 45 -10.28 15.02 5.37
CA ALA A 45 -11.30 15.10 4.34
C ALA A 45 -10.66 14.98 2.95
N CYS A 46 -10.47 13.74 2.47
CA CYS A 46 -10.25 13.44 1.06
C CYS A 46 -10.80 12.04 0.78
N GLY A 47 -12.05 11.94 0.30
CA GLY A 47 -12.68 10.70 -0.15
C GLY A 47 -13.16 9.75 0.93
N PRO A 48 -13.97 8.76 0.61
CA PRO A 48 -14.32 7.70 1.52
C PRO A 48 -13.14 6.73 1.66
N PHE A 49 -12.38 6.86 2.73
CA PHE A 49 -11.36 5.90 3.10
C PHE A 49 -12.04 4.71 3.77
N PHE A 50 -11.87 3.54 3.19
CA PHE A 50 -12.29 2.29 3.82
C PHE A 50 -11.04 1.63 4.40
N THR A 51 -11.09 1.33 5.68
CA THR A 51 -10.11 0.45 6.31
C THR A 51 -10.41 -0.97 5.87
N ASP A 52 -9.46 -1.62 5.22
CA ASP A 52 -9.58 -3.01 4.81
C ASP A 52 -8.70 -3.93 5.67
N ALA A 53 -9.18 -5.15 5.92
CA ALA A 53 -8.44 -6.13 6.70
C ALA A 53 -7.38 -6.81 5.82
N ILE A 54 -6.13 -6.78 6.25
CA ILE A 54 -5.02 -7.50 5.62
C ILE A 54 -4.81 -8.82 6.37
N PHE A 55 -5.03 -9.93 5.72
CA PHE A 55 -4.75 -11.26 6.31
C PHE A 55 -3.35 -11.76 5.98
N VAL A 56 -2.82 -11.36 4.84
CA VAL A 56 -1.46 -11.67 4.38
C VAL A 56 -0.92 -10.44 3.68
N PHE A 57 0.22 -9.94 4.13
CA PHE A 57 0.89 -8.85 3.44
C PHE A 57 1.49 -9.34 2.12
N SER A 58 1.15 -8.70 1.01
CA SER A 58 1.55 -9.13 -0.33
C SER A 58 2.86 -8.50 -0.80
N LYS A 59 3.19 -7.29 -0.32
CA LYS A 59 4.35 -6.51 -0.82
C LYS A 59 5.52 -6.46 0.16
N HIS A 60 5.30 -6.83 1.40
CA HIS A 60 6.32 -6.79 2.45
C HIS A 60 6.00 -7.81 3.57
N PRO A 61 6.95 -8.12 4.49
CA PRO A 61 6.70 -8.96 5.66
C PRO A 61 5.77 -8.31 6.67
N ASP A 62 5.33 -9.11 7.66
CA ASP A 62 4.53 -8.64 8.79
C ASP A 62 5.27 -7.57 9.62
N PHE A 63 4.51 -6.63 10.11
CA PHE A 63 5.00 -5.69 11.12
C PHE A 63 5.08 -6.35 12.52
N PRO A 64 5.99 -5.86 13.39
CA PRO A 64 7.03 -4.88 13.11
C PRO A 64 8.22 -5.49 12.34
N LEU A 65 8.76 -4.72 11.38
CA LEU A 65 9.78 -5.19 10.43
C LEU A 65 11.13 -5.59 11.05
N ASP A 66 11.40 -5.16 12.28
CA ASP A 66 12.59 -5.59 13.05
C ASP A 66 12.61 -7.10 13.33
N LYS A 67 11.45 -7.73 13.50
CA LYS A 67 11.35 -9.19 13.63
C LYS A 67 11.82 -9.91 12.38
N PHE A 68 11.45 -9.39 11.22
CA PHE A 68 11.88 -9.92 9.93
C PHE A 68 13.39 -9.70 9.73
N ALA A 69 13.90 -8.51 10.01
CA ALA A 69 15.33 -8.21 9.98
C ALA A 69 16.13 -9.14 10.92
N GLY A 70 15.54 -9.51 12.07
CA GLY A 70 16.08 -10.48 13.03
C GLY A 70 15.87 -11.96 12.65
N GLY A 71 15.47 -12.28 11.41
CA GLY A 71 15.40 -13.65 10.88
C GLY A 71 14.06 -14.37 11.08
N LYS A 72 13.00 -13.71 11.60
CA LYS A 72 11.65 -14.29 11.63
C LYS A 72 10.94 -14.05 10.31
N LEU A 73 11.31 -14.83 9.29
CA LEU A 73 10.94 -14.56 7.91
C LEU A 73 9.44 -14.78 7.60
N GLY A 74 8.75 -15.67 8.32
CA GLY A 74 7.42 -16.11 7.91
C GLY A 74 7.46 -16.90 6.60
N VAL A 75 6.39 -16.85 5.83
CA VAL A 75 6.35 -17.38 4.46
C VAL A 75 6.86 -16.29 3.53
N VAL A 76 8.05 -16.47 2.98
CA VAL A 76 8.67 -15.53 2.03
C VAL A 76 7.88 -15.56 0.73
N SER A 77 7.49 -14.39 0.23
CA SER A 77 6.75 -14.24 -1.02
C SER A 77 7.63 -13.71 -2.13
N GLU A 78 7.45 -14.25 -3.33
CA GLU A 78 8.08 -13.79 -4.57
C GLU A 78 7.68 -12.37 -4.95
N SER A 79 6.54 -11.90 -4.46
CA SER A 79 6.04 -10.53 -4.75
C SER A 79 6.59 -9.44 -3.84
N TRP A 80 7.41 -9.79 -2.85
CA TRP A 80 8.00 -8.78 -1.97
C TRP A 80 9.07 -7.97 -2.67
N ALA A 81 9.23 -6.71 -2.25
CA ALA A 81 10.32 -5.88 -2.78
C ALA A 81 11.69 -6.52 -2.49
N ARG A 82 12.63 -6.40 -3.43
CA ARG A 82 13.94 -7.08 -3.44
C ARG A 82 14.76 -6.85 -2.18
N SER A 83 14.61 -5.71 -1.52
CA SER A 83 15.29 -5.46 -0.23
C SER A 83 14.90 -6.46 0.87
N TYR A 84 13.66 -6.98 0.85
CA TYR A 84 13.25 -8.06 1.75
C TYR A 84 13.81 -9.40 1.30
N LEU A 85 13.89 -9.65 -0.01
CA LEU A 85 14.47 -10.88 -0.56
C LEU A 85 15.98 -10.98 -0.27
N VAL A 86 16.72 -9.86 -0.28
CA VAL A 86 18.11 -9.80 0.19
C VAL A 86 18.26 -10.31 1.62
N VAL A 87 17.41 -9.83 2.52
CA VAL A 87 17.43 -10.26 3.94
C VAL A 87 17.01 -11.71 4.08
N ALA A 88 16.00 -12.15 3.34
CA ALA A 88 15.59 -13.55 3.31
C ALA A 88 16.73 -14.44 2.83
N TYR A 89 17.38 -14.11 1.72
CA TYR A 89 18.53 -14.87 1.20
C TYR A 89 19.64 -15.03 2.22
N ARG A 90 20.08 -13.96 2.89
CA ARG A 90 21.15 -14.00 3.90
C ARG A 90 20.78 -14.95 5.05
N ASN A 91 19.57 -14.84 5.57
CA ASN A 91 19.11 -15.76 6.64
C ASN A 91 19.04 -17.22 6.16
N LEU A 92 18.57 -17.46 4.94
CA LEU A 92 18.52 -18.80 4.35
C LEU A 92 19.91 -19.37 4.07
N ALA A 93 20.86 -18.51 3.70
CA ALA A 93 22.27 -18.90 3.49
C ALA A 93 23.03 -19.16 4.81
N GLY A 94 22.43 -18.88 5.97
CA GLY A 94 23.07 -19.06 7.27
C GLY A 94 23.97 -17.90 7.70
N ASP A 95 23.81 -16.75 7.08
CA ASP A 95 24.54 -15.51 7.37
C ASP A 95 23.58 -14.38 7.76
N PRO A 96 22.93 -14.44 8.93
CA PRO A 96 21.97 -13.44 9.37
C PRO A 96 22.61 -12.05 9.50
N LEU A 97 21.77 -11.02 9.46
CA LEU A 97 22.21 -9.63 9.64
C LEU A 97 22.79 -9.43 11.04
N SER A 98 23.85 -8.64 11.15
CA SER A 98 24.28 -8.06 12.42
C SER A 98 23.24 -7.03 12.92
N ASP A 99 23.29 -6.67 14.20
CA ASP A 99 22.39 -5.66 14.78
C ASP A 99 22.48 -4.31 14.06
N ALA A 100 23.69 -3.93 13.59
CA ALA A 100 23.91 -2.70 12.86
C ALA A 100 23.26 -2.74 11.46
N GLU A 101 23.40 -3.85 10.75
CA GLU A 101 22.77 -4.09 9.44
C GLU A 101 21.25 -4.16 9.57
N ALA A 102 20.74 -4.86 10.59
CA ALA A 102 19.30 -4.95 10.86
C ALA A 102 18.68 -3.58 11.14
N LYS A 103 19.36 -2.72 11.90
CA LYS A 103 18.95 -1.32 12.14
C LYS A 103 18.99 -0.49 10.84
N ALA A 104 20.04 -0.66 10.05
CA ALA A 104 20.21 0.06 8.79
C ALA A 104 19.12 -0.29 7.78
N ILE A 105 18.81 -1.58 7.61
CA ILE A 105 17.77 -2.04 6.67
C ILE A 105 16.37 -1.64 7.13
N LYS A 106 16.09 -1.69 8.46
CA LYS A 106 14.83 -1.19 9.00
C LYS A 106 14.63 0.28 8.66
N SER A 107 15.68 1.11 8.84
CA SER A 107 15.62 2.53 8.45
C SER A 107 15.35 2.73 6.95
N LEU A 108 15.84 1.86 6.08
CA LEU A 108 15.53 1.89 4.65
C LEU A 108 14.04 1.63 4.40
N TRP A 109 13.47 0.62 5.07
CA TRP A 109 12.07 0.27 4.91
C TRP A 109 11.13 1.32 5.50
N ASP A 110 11.47 1.86 6.68
CA ASP A 110 10.72 2.96 7.30
C ASP A 110 10.65 4.18 6.36
N ASP A 111 11.77 4.54 5.72
CA ASP A 111 11.82 5.64 4.74
C ASP A 111 10.96 5.34 3.51
N ARG A 112 11.00 4.11 2.99
CA ARG A 112 10.24 3.70 1.80
C ARG A 112 8.74 3.64 2.05
N LEU A 113 8.34 3.25 3.25
CA LEU A 113 6.95 3.15 3.67
C LEU A 113 6.41 4.47 4.24
N ASN A 114 7.24 5.53 4.29
CA ASN A 114 6.92 6.83 4.90
C ASN A 114 6.45 6.68 6.37
N LEU A 115 7.09 5.76 7.12
CA LEU A 115 6.81 5.55 8.55
C LEU A 115 7.60 6.50 9.45
N THR A 116 8.59 7.23 8.89
CA THR A 116 9.35 8.25 9.61
C THR A 116 8.65 9.60 9.47
N SER A 117 8.35 10.24 10.59
CA SER A 117 7.82 11.59 10.62
C SER A 117 8.88 12.60 10.13
N ASP A 118 8.48 13.46 9.22
CA ASP A 118 9.03 14.79 8.94
C ASP A 118 10.55 14.98 8.78
N ASN A 119 11.11 14.47 7.67
CA ASN A 119 12.17 15.16 6.97
C ASN A 119 11.61 15.98 5.80
N SER A 120 10.54 16.73 6.04
CA SER A 120 9.95 17.57 5.01
C SER A 120 10.92 18.73 4.67
N SER A 121 10.99 19.10 3.38
CA SER A 121 11.73 20.28 2.93
C SER A 121 11.36 21.56 3.70
N ASP A 122 10.18 21.57 4.29
CA ASP A 122 9.67 22.66 5.10
C ASP A 122 10.47 22.85 6.39
N SER A 123 11.00 21.77 7.01
CA SER A 123 11.83 21.87 8.20
C SER A 123 13.16 22.55 7.89
N TRP A 124 13.79 22.28 6.76
CA TRP A 124 15.09 22.87 6.40
C TRP A 124 14.97 24.37 6.11
N VAL A 125 13.92 24.76 5.40
CA VAL A 125 13.62 26.18 5.11
C VAL A 125 13.24 26.91 6.37
N LYS A 126 12.53 26.26 7.30
CA LYS A 126 12.21 26.81 8.62
C LYS A 126 13.48 27.10 9.43
N ASP A 127 14.38 26.12 9.55
CA ASP A 127 15.65 26.27 10.28
C ASP A 127 16.51 27.40 9.68
N TRP A 128 16.53 27.52 8.33
CA TRP A 128 17.18 28.61 7.63
C TRP A 128 16.55 29.97 8.00
N ASN A 129 15.23 30.07 7.99
CA ASN A 129 14.53 31.32 8.35
C ASN A 129 14.75 31.69 9.83
N GLU A 130 14.86 30.73 10.74
CA GLU A 130 15.20 31.00 12.14
C GLU A 130 16.63 31.57 12.27
N ALA A 131 17.59 31.02 11.52
CA ALA A 131 18.96 31.55 11.49
C ALA A 131 19.03 32.96 10.88
N ARG A 132 18.29 33.23 9.80
CA ARG A 132 18.15 34.56 9.19
C ARG A 132 17.60 35.58 10.18
N LYS A 133 16.54 35.21 10.93
CA LYS A 133 15.94 36.06 11.95
C LYS A 133 16.96 36.38 13.04
N ALA A 134 17.73 35.40 13.51
CA ALA A 134 18.78 35.58 14.49
C ALA A 134 19.94 36.48 13.98
N ALA A 135 20.16 36.53 12.67
CA ALA A 135 21.11 37.41 11.99
C ALA A 135 20.57 38.83 11.73
N GLY A 136 19.31 39.09 12.05
CA GLY A 136 18.65 40.39 11.91
C GLY A 136 17.79 40.58 10.66
N ALA A 137 17.48 39.51 9.94
CA ALA A 137 16.53 39.61 8.84
C ALA A 137 15.10 39.88 9.33
N THR A 138 14.40 40.81 8.68
CA THR A 138 13.06 41.27 9.08
C THR A 138 11.91 40.44 8.52
N ALA A 139 12.16 39.69 7.42
CA ALA A 139 11.15 38.90 6.76
C ALA A 139 11.67 37.47 6.45
N PRO A 140 10.82 36.44 6.57
CA PRO A 140 11.18 35.12 6.10
C PRO A 140 11.26 35.08 4.57
N VAL A 141 12.00 34.09 4.02
CA VAL A 141 12.00 33.76 2.60
C VAL A 141 11.28 32.46 2.36
N GLU A 142 10.50 32.43 1.29
CA GLU A 142 9.95 31.17 0.77
C GLU A 142 10.95 30.60 -0.24
N VAL A 143 11.40 29.36 0.00
CA VAL A 143 12.31 28.65 -0.89
C VAL A 143 11.62 27.39 -1.38
N GLN A 144 11.32 27.35 -2.67
CA GLN A 144 10.87 26.13 -3.35
C GLN A 144 12.11 25.31 -3.73
N VAL A 145 12.28 24.14 -3.10
CA VAL A 145 13.49 23.32 -3.23
C VAL A 145 13.53 22.45 -4.48
N TYR A 146 12.39 22.30 -5.16
CA TYR A 146 12.25 21.56 -6.41
C TYR A 146 12.33 22.50 -7.61
N ARG A 147 13.03 22.03 -8.67
CA ARG A 147 13.17 22.74 -9.93
C ARG A 147 12.64 21.89 -11.07
N ASN A 148 11.88 22.50 -12.00
CA ASN A 148 11.45 21.85 -13.23
C ASN A 148 12.61 21.76 -14.22
N ARG A 149 12.66 20.69 -15.04
CA ARG A 149 13.60 20.62 -16.17
C ARG A 149 13.22 21.64 -17.24
N GLU A 150 14.21 22.22 -17.93
CA GLU A 150 14.01 23.28 -18.93
C GLU A 150 13.26 22.80 -20.19
N LYS A 151 13.21 21.49 -20.45
CA LYS A 151 12.40 20.88 -21.53
C LYS A 151 11.53 19.80 -20.90
N PRO A 152 10.31 20.12 -20.51
CA PRO A 152 9.48 19.20 -19.76
C PRO A 152 8.83 18.16 -20.67
N ARG A 153 8.99 16.91 -20.34
CA ARG A 153 7.82 16.07 -20.21
C ARG A 153 7.02 16.67 -19.05
N GLU A 154 5.79 16.95 -19.21
CA GLU A 154 4.91 17.90 -18.50
C GLU A 154 4.98 17.97 -16.96
N TYR A 155 5.72 17.11 -16.25
CA TYR A 155 5.74 17.00 -14.78
C TYR A 155 7.09 16.58 -14.17
N GLU A 156 8.22 16.72 -14.86
CA GLU A 156 9.53 16.35 -14.30
C GLU A 156 10.12 17.49 -13.47
N SER A 157 9.96 17.41 -12.16
CA SER A 157 10.72 18.22 -11.21
C SER A 157 11.76 17.37 -10.48
N PHE A 158 12.86 17.97 -10.05
CA PHE A 158 13.89 17.34 -9.24
C PHE A 158 14.23 18.18 -8.02
N LEU A 159 14.64 17.52 -6.93
CA LEU A 159 15.11 18.18 -5.71
C LEU A 159 16.45 18.88 -6.03
N ASN A 160 16.41 20.20 -6.22
CA ASN A 160 17.57 20.99 -6.62
C ASN A 160 18.40 21.41 -5.41
N CYS A 161 17.78 21.97 -4.39
CA CYS A 161 18.45 22.34 -3.15
C CYS A 161 18.14 21.30 -2.06
N GLN A 162 19.16 20.51 -1.71
CA GLN A 162 19.06 19.47 -0.70
C GLN A 162 19.31 20.01 0.70
N GLN A 163 19.01 19.23 1.73
CA GLN A 163 19.18 19.55 3.13
C GLN A 163 20.59 20.09 3.46
N ASP A 164 21.64 19.49 2.87
CA ASP A 164 23.04 19.87 3.08
C ASP A 164 23.31 21.36 2.77
N ALA A 165 22.61 21.92 1.77
CA ALA A 165 22.75 23.34 1.42
C ALA A 165 22.28 24.25 2.55
N PHE A 166 21.11 23.96 3.14
CA PHE A 166 20.53 24.75 4.24
C PHE A 166 21.32 24.59 5.55
N VAL A 167 21.74 23.36 5.88
CA VAL A 167 22.53 23.06 7.07
C VAL A 167 23.87 23.82 7.01
N ASN A 168 24.58 23.77 5.88
CA ASN A 168 25.85 24.46 5.70
C ASN A 168 25.68 25.98 5.71
N ALA A 169 24.67 26.51 5.01
CA ALA A 169 24.40 27.95 5.01
C ALA A 169 24.04 28.46 6.42
N THR A 170 23.23 27.72 7.16
CA THR A 170 22.86 28.04 8.56
C THR A 170 24.07 28.07 9.48
N LYS A 171 24.97 27.08 9.34
CA LYS A 171 26.21 27.02 10.12
C LYS A 171 27.10 28.23 9.81
N LEU A 172 27.36 28.49 8.53
CA LEU A 172 28.19 29.61 8.08
C LEU A 172 27.61 30.97 8.52
N LEU A 173 26.29 31.17 8.39
CA LEU A 173 25.64 32.39 8.87
C LEU A 173 25.87 32.63 10.36
N LYS A 174 25.69 31.60 11.20
CA LYS A 174 25.97 31.69 12.64
C LYS A 174 27.43 32.06 12.94
N GLU A 175 28.38 31.50 12.20
CA GLU A 175 29.79 31.83 12.31
C GLU A 175 30.07 33.30 11.92
N ARG A 176 29.45 33.79 10.83
CA ARG A 176 29.60 35.18 10.36
C ARG A 176 28.97 36.17 11.35
N VAL A 177 27.79 35.83 11.93
CA VAL A 177 27.15 36.63 12.98
C VAL A 177 28.05 36.73 14.22
N LYS A 178 28.68 35.62 14.62
CA LYS A 178 29.64 35.62 15.76
C LYS A 178 30.86 36.50 15.52
N GLN A 179 31.37 36.54 14.25
CA GLN A 179 32.59 37.24 13.88
C GLN A 179 32.36 38.75 13.62
N PHE A 180 31.27 39.11 12.97
CA PHE A 180 31.00 40.47 12.49
C PHE A 180 29.87 41.17 13.21
N GLY A 181 29.11 40.46 14.05
CA GLY A 181 27.97 40.99 14.77
C GLY A 181 26.64 40.90 14.04
N VAL A 182 25.57 40.84 14.82
CA VAL A 182 24.19 40.89 14.32
C VAL A 182 23.94 42.21 13.62
N ASN A 183 23.22 42.21 12.51
CA ASN A 183 22.90 43.39 11.70
C ASN A 183 24.09 44.17 11.11
N SER A 184 25.31 43.64 11.18
CA SER A 184 26.46 44.30 10.53
C SER A 184 26.28 44.34 9.00
N PRO A 185 26.82 45.38 8.32
CA PRO A 185 26.78 45.45 6.87
C PRO A 185 27.37 44.20 6.19
N GLN A 186 28.39 43.61 6.79
CA GLN A 186 29.05 42.41 6.35
C GLN A 186 28.09 41.18 6.37
N VAL A 187 27.41 41.00 7.52
CA VAL A 187 26.42 39.90 7.65
C VAL A 187 25.24 40.11 6.74
N GLN A 188 24.75 41.34 6.61
CA GLN A 188 23.62 41.63 5.69
C GLN A 188 23.97 41.43 4.23
N SER A 189 25.16 41.83 3.79
CA SER A 189 25.65 41.58 2.43
C SER A 189 25.82 40.06 2.16
N TRP A 190 26.35 39.31 3.14
CA TRP A 190 26.52 37.85 3.05
C TRP A 190 25.13 37.17 2.92
N LEU A 191 24.17 37.60 3.76
CA LEU A 191 22.83 37.04 3.82
C LEU A 191 22.05 37.30 2.52
N ALA A 192 22.10 38.53 1.98
CA ALA A 192 21.47 38.88 0.72
C ALA A 192 22.02 38.06 -0.46
N ALA A 193 23.32 37.80 -0.47
CA ALA A 193 23.94 36.93 -1.48
C ALA A 193 23.48 35.47 -1.33
N GLN A 194 23.35 34.96 -0.10
CA GLN A 194 22.87 33.60 0.13
C GLN A 194 21.38 33.44 -0.23
N ASP A 195 20.54 34.43 0.04
CA ASP A 195 19.16 34.45 -0.42
C ASP A 195 19.07 34.42 -1.95
N THR A 196 19.99 35.14 -2.64
CA THR A 196 20.10 35.08 -4.09
C THR A 196 20.51 33.67 -4.58
N VAL A 197 21.42 32.98 -3.87
CA VAL A 197 21.75 31.58 -4.18
C VAL A 197 20.51 30.69 -4.09
N PHE A 198 19.75 30.79 -3.00
CA PHE A 198 18.56 29.96 -2.79
C PHE A 198 17.37 30.30 -3.68
N SER A 199 17.29 31.52 -4.24
CA SER A 199 16.29 31.85 -5.25
C SER A 199 16.43 31.04 -6.54
N ASN A 200 17.60 30.40 -6.78
CA ASN A 200 17.83 29.49 -7.89
C ASN A 200 17.37 28.05 -7.63
N CYS A 201 16.85 27.75 -6.44
CA CYS A 201 16.43 26.39 -6.12
C CYS A 201 15.27 25.91 -7.01
N SER A 202 14.32 26.78 -7.34
CA SER A 202 13.15 26.45 -8.16
C SER A 202 13.26 26.90 -9.60
N GLU A 203 13.69 28.14 -9.83
CA GLU A 203 13.73 28.72 -11.17
C GLU A 203 14.70 29.93 -11.23
N GLY A 204 14.95 30.41 -12.42
CA GLY A 204 15.76 31.59 -12.63
C GLY A 204 17.28 31.32 -12.73
N LYS A 205 18.03 32.38 -12.98
CA LYS A 205 19.49 32.41 -13.07
C LYS A 205 19.99 33.68 -12.38
N HIS A 206 19.72 33.75 -11.07
CA HIS A 206 20.06 34.90 -10.24
C HIS A 206 21.46 34.77 -9.70
N MET A 207 22.28 35.81 -9.89
CA MET A 207 23.66 35.82 -9.42
C MET A 207 23.86 36.85 -8.31
N PRO A 208 24.53 36.49 -7.21
CA PRO A 208 25.00 37.48 -6.24
C PRO A 208 25.89 38.52 -6.92
N LYS A 209 25.78 39.79 -6.49
CA LYS A 209 26.65 40.83 -6.97
C LYS A 209 28.09 40.56 -6.59
N ASP A 210 29.05 41.00 -7.43
CA ASP A 210 30.47 40.93 -7.11
C ASP A 210 30.77 41.58 -5.76
N ALA A 211 31.67 40.99 -5.00
CA ALA A 211 32.07 41.45 -3.69
C ALA A 211 32.62 42.89 -3.70
N ALA A 212 33.44 43.21 -4.68
CA ALA A 212 34.05 44.53 -4.85
C ALA A 212 33.03 45.63 -5.23
N ALA A 213 31.95 45.26 -5.89
CA ALA A 213 30.87 46.17 -6.27
C ALA A 213 29.95 46.54 -5.11
N GLU A 214 29.84 45.69 -4.09
CA GLU A 214 28.97 45.94 -2.93
C GLU A 214 29.66 46.61 -1.76
N LEU A 215 30.83 46.10 -1.41
CA LEU A 215 31.66 46.60 -0.30
C LEU A 215 33.15 46.58 -0.67
N PRO A 216 33.72 47.74 -1.09
CA PRO A 216 35.11 47.80 -1.57
C PRO A 216 36.15 47.26 -0.57
N ASP A 217 35.92 47.39 0.73
CA ASP A 217 36.83 46.96 1.79
C ASP A 217 36.40 45.62 2.44
N LEU A 218 35.77 44.73 1.67
CA LEU A 218 35.33 43.45 2.19
C LEU A 218 36.52 42.59 2.67
N PRO A 219 36.45 42.03 3.91
CA PRO A 219 37.52 41.13 4.40
C PRO A 219 37.78 39.97 3.49
N PRO A 220 39.01 39.43 3.41
CA PRO A 220 39.35 38.31 2.56
C PRO A 220 38.41 37.12 2.72
N LEU A 221 38.02 36.80 3.95
CA LEU A 221 37.08 35.74 4.24
C LEU A 221 35.72 35.93 3.52
N LEU A 222 35.19 37.15 3.55
CA LEU A 222 33.88 37.43 2.91
C LEU A 222 34.01 37.52 1.38
N ARG A 223 35.19 37.84 0.83
CA ARG A 223 35.45 37.68 -0.61
C ARG A 223 35.46 36.21 -1.02
N ALA A 224 36.06 35.35 -0.22
CA ALA A 224 36.04 33.90 -0.44
C ALA A 224 34.60 33.35 -0.33
N ASP A 225 33.83 33.78 0.68
CA ASP A 225 32.38 33.43 0.80
C ASP A 225 31.64 33.82 -0.46
N ARG A 226 31.82 35.05 -0.97
CA ARG A 226 31.13 35.53 -2.16
C ARG A 226 31.52 34.74 -3.42
N ALA A 227 32.80 34.39 -3.60
CA ALA A 227 33.22 33.55 -4.69
C ALA A 227 32.54 32.18 -4.65
N TYR A 228 32.43 31.59 -3.44
CA TYR A 228 31.72 30.34 -3.27
C TYR A 228 30.18 30.48 -3.53
N GLN A 229 29.56 31.56 -3.05
CA GLN A 229 28.15 31.83 -3.30
C GLN A 229 27.83 31.99 -4.80
N ILE A 230 28.71 32.68 -5.56
CA ILE A 230 28.55 32.81 -7.02
C ILE A 230 28.67 31.45 -7.71
N ALA A 231 29.66 30.63 -7.33
CA ALA A 231 29.82 29.28 -7.88
C ALA A 231 28.58 28.39 -7.53
N ALA A 232 28.07 28.48 -6.31
CA ALA A 232 26.87 27.77 -5.88
C ALA A 232 25.60 28.27 -6.62
N ALA A 233 25.49 29.58 -6.88
CA ALA A 233 24.37 30.12 -7.67
C ALA A 233 24.38 29.57 -9.09
N ASN A 234 25.55 29.47 -9.74
CA ASN A 234 25.69 28.81 -11.05
C ASN A 234 25.31 27.33 -10.98
N PHE A 235 25.70 26.62 -9.93
CA PHE A 235 25.33 25.22 -9.74
C PHE A 235 23.81 25.03 -9.64
N TYR A 236 23.11 25.82 -8.79
CA TYR A 236 21.66 25.70 -8.62
C TYR A 236 20.85 26.26 -9.79
N SER A 237 21.43 27.19 -10.57
CA SER A 237 20.83 27.69 -11.83
C SER A 237 21.10 26.78 -13.03
N THR A 238 21.72 25.60 -12.84
CA THR A 238 22.06 24.61 -13.89
C THR A 238 23.17 25.04 -14.86
N ASN A 239 23.91 26.12 -14.57
CA ASN A 239 25.08 26.56 -15.32
C ASN A 239 26.32 25.74 -14.88
N PHE A 240 26.31 24.44 -15.13
CA PHE A 240 27.28 23.49 -14.55
C PHE A 240 28.73 23.69 -15.01
N ASP A 241 28.93 24.13 -16.25
CA ASP A 241 30.29 24.40 -16.78
C ASP A 241 30.92 25.60 -16.06
N GLU A 242 30.15 26.65 -15.87
CA GLU A 242 30.58 27.84 -15.15
C GLU A 242 30.79 27.54 -13.67
N ALA A 243 29.89 26.81 -13.05
CA ALA A 243 30.05 26.36 -11.67
C ALA A 243 31.34 25.54 -11.48
N LYS A 244 31.62 24.59 -12.39
CA LYS A 244 32.86 23.81 -12.39
C LYS A 244 34.10 24.69 -12.44
N GLN A 245 34.15 25.63 -13.41
CA GLN A 245 35.28 26.53 -13.58
C GLN A 245 35.57 27.37 -12.33
N GLN A 246 34.51 27.89 -11.72
CA GLN A 246 34.59 28.69 -10.51
C GLN A 246 35.02 27.88 -9.29
N PHE A 247 34.49 26.65 -9.11
CA PHE A 247 34.97 25.77 -8.05
C PHE A 247 36.41 25.33 -8.26
N GLU A 248 36.87 25.12 -9.50
CA GLU A 248 38.27 24.85 -9.80
C GLU A 248 39.18 26.07 -9.51
N ALA A 249 38.68 27.29 -9.69
CA ALA A 249 39.40 28.50 -9.29
C ALA A 249 39.54 28.60 -7.76
N ILE A 250 38.47 28.34 -7.04
CA ILE A 250 38.47 28.29 -5.55
C ILE A 250 39.40 27.19 -5.03
N ALA A 251 39.48 26.02 -5.70
CA ALA A 251 40.36 24.92 -5.31
C ALA A 251 41.83 25.28 -5.44
N ARG A 252 42.20 26.18 -6.37
CA ARG A 252 43.58 26.67 -6.59
C ARG A 252 43.96 27.75 -5.60
N ASP A 253 43.02 28.43 -4.98
CA ASP A 253 43.29 29.46 -3.98
C ASP A 253 43.46 28.82 -2.61
N GLN A 254 44.71 28.59 -2.20
CA GLN A 254 45.06 27.96 -0.93
C GLN A 254 44.68 28.82 0.30
N GLU A 255 44.41 30.09 0.12
CA GLU A 255 43.94 30.99 1.18
C GLU A 255 42.40 30.91 1.37
N SER A 256 41.69 30.37 0.41
CA SER A 256 40.27 30.16 0.52
C SER A 256 39.94 29.05 1.54
N PRO A 257 39.03 29.30 2.51
CA PRO A 257 38.57 28.26 3.44
C PRO A 257 37.82 27.12 2.74
N TYR A 258 37.48 27.32 1.47
CA TYR A 258 36.75 26.36 0.66
C TYR A 258 37.63 25.52 -0.28
N HIS A 259 38.95 25.72 -0.30
CA HIS A 259 39.87 25.06 -1.23
C HIS A 259 39.83 23.52 -1.16
N VAL A 260 39.59 22.96 0.05
CA VAL A 260 39.50 21.52 0.28
C VAL A 260 38.16 20.94 -0.26
N MET A 261 37.06 21.70 -0.15
CA MET A 261 35.75 21.24 -0.59
C MET A 261 35.47 21.51 -2.08
N ALA A 262 36.10 22.52 -2.66
CA ALA A 262 35.85 22.95 -4.02
C ALA A 262 36.06 21.88 -5.09
N PRO A 263 37.13 21.02 -5.03
CA PRO A 263 37.28 19.89 -5.96
C PRO A 263 36.06 18.94 -5.98
N TYR A 264 35.49 18.65 -4.79
CA TYR A 264 34.28 17.85 -4.68
C TYR A 264 33.08 18.54 -5.33
N MET A 265 32.91 19.84 -5.15
CA MET A 265 31.81 20.61 -5.77
C MET A 265 31.96 20.67 -7.30
N ALA A 266 33.17 20.78 -7.84
CA ALA A 266 33.41 20.70 -9.28
C ALA A 266 33.01 19.31 -9.85
N ALA A 267 33.36 18.23 -9.16
CA ALA A 267 32.96 16.88 -9.54
C ALA A 267 31.45 16.70 -9.47
N ARG A 268 30.78 17.24 -8.40
CA ARG A 268 29.34 17.22 -8.22
C ARG A 268 28.60 17.95 -9.37
N ALA A 269 29.16 19.07 -9.87
CA ALA A 269 28.60 19.79 -11.00
C ALA A 269 28.65 18.95 -12.28
N MET A 270 29.74 18.25 -12.56
CA MET A 270 29.86 17.37 -13.74
C MET A 270 28.93 16.17 -13.66
N LEU A 271 28.87 15.50 -12.50
CA LEU A 271 27.92 14.38 -12.31
C LEU A 271 26.48 14.84 -12.55
N ARG A 272 26.11 16.03 -12.06
CA ARG A 272 24.78 16.58 -12.23
C ARG A 272 24.49 16.92 -13.69
N LYS A 273 25.45 17.53 -14.40
CA LYS A 273 25.37 17.81 -15.84
C LYS A 273 25.11 16.51 -16.62
N GLY A 274 25.91 15.47 -16.39
CA GLY A 274 25.72 14.18 -17.05
C GLY A 274 24.41 13.51 -16.72
N SER A 275 23.93 13.69 -15.48
CA SER A 275 22.64 13.11 -15.04
C SER A 275 21.41 13.78 -15.66
N PHE A 276 21.55 15.01 -16.14
CA PHE A 276 20.46 15.79 -16.77
C PHE A 276 20.48 15.71 -18.28
N ALA A 277 21.43 15.04 -18.90
CA ALA A 277 21.44 14.82 -20.33
C ALA A 277 20.16 14.06 -20.77
N GLU A 278 19.64 14.39 -21.93
CA GLU A 278 18.43 13.75 -22.49
C GLU A 278 18.67 12.27 -22.80
N LYS A 279 19.88 11.96 -23.24
CA LYS A 279 20.32 10.59 -23.53
C LYS A 279 21.49 10.18 -22.65
N GLU A 280 21.52 8.93 -22.24
CA GLU A 280 22.60 8.39 -21.41
C GLU A 280 24.00 8.59 -22.07
N ASP A 281 24.09 8.38 -23.38
CA ASP A 281 25.36 8.53 -24.11
C ASP A 281 25.89 9.98 -24.16
N GLU A 282 24.99 10.96 -24.20
CA GLU A 282 25.34 12.38 -24.13
C GLU A 282 25.80 12.78 -22.72
N GLY A 283 25.28 12.13 -21.69
CA GLY A 283 25.65 12.35 -20.30
C GLY A 283 26.96 11.66 -19.87
N ARG A 284 27.30 10.53 -20.49
CA ARG A 284 28.40 9.65 -20.10
C ARG A 284 29.76 10.34 -19.99
N PRO A 285 30.20 11.22 -20.92
CA PRO A 285 31.47 11.91 -20.78
C PRO A 285 31.60 12.76 -19.51
N PHE A 286 30.51 13.41 -19.10
CA PHE A 286 30.50 14.24 -17.88
C PHE A 286 30.48 13.39 -16.61
N ILE A 287 29.84 12.23 -16.64
CA ILE A 287 29.82 11.26 -15.52
C ILE A 287 31.22 10.66 -15.35
N ASN A 288 31.90 10.32 -16.44
CA ASN A 288 33.28 9.81 -16.42
C ASN A 288 34.28 10.88 -15.94
N ASP A 289 34.11 12.16 -16.30
CA ASP A 289 34.89 13.26 -15.75
C ASP A 289 34.69 13.36 -14.22
N ALA A 290 33.43 13.27 -13.76
CA ALA A 290 33.15 13.27 -12.33
C ALA A 290 33.75 12.07 -11.60
N GLU A 291 33.70 10.87 -12.17
CA GLU A 291 34.32 9.66 -11.61
C GLU A 291 35.82 9.81 -11.46
N THR A 292 36.48 10.33 -12.50
CA THR A 292 37.94 10.57 -12.51
C THR A 292 38.33 11.55 -11.41
N ARG A 293 37.61 12.67 -11.26
CA ARG A 293 37.85 13.68 -10.24
C ARG A 293 37.64 13.14 -8.83
N LEU A 294 36.54 12.43 -8.60
CA LEU A 294 36.23 11.83 -7.30
C LEU A 294 37.29 10.78 -6.90
N SER A 295 37.70 9.96 -7.85
CA SER A 295 38.80 8.99 -7.63
C SER A 295 40.13 9.68 -7.28
N SER A 296 40.39 10.86 -7.86
CA SER A 296 41.58 11.66 -7.53
C SER A 296 41.50 12.26 -6.13
N ILE A 297 40.31 12.77 -5.73
CA ILE A 297 40.07 13.28 -4.37
C ILE A 297 40.35 12.20 -3.32
N LEU A 298 39.88 10.98 -3.53
CA LEU A 298 40.08 9.87 -2.59
C LEU A 298 41.55 9.42 -2.46
N LYS A 299 42.39 9.71 -3.45
CA LYS A 299 43.82 9.43 -3.41
C LYS A 299 44.64 10.54 -2.75
N ASP A 300 44.08 11.72 -2.59
CA ASP A 300 44.78 12.89 -2.05
C ASP A 300 44.47 13.05 -0.57
N ASN A 301 45.47 12.76 0.28
CA ASN A 301 45.35 12.89 1.73
C ASN A 301 45.14 14.32 2.22
N SER A 302 45.47 15.34 1.44
CA SER A 302 45.18 16.73 1.77
C SER A 302 43.68 17.05 1.73
N LEU A 303 42.88 16.23 1.00
CA LEU A 303 41.45 16.36 0.84
C LEU A 303 40.64 15.37 1.69
N LYS A 304 41.26 14.78 2.73
CA LYS A 304 40.64 13.73 3.57
C LYS A 304 39.25 14.12 4.14
N ASP A 305 39.05 15.39 4.43
CA ASP A 305 37.77 15.88 4.96
C ASP A 305 36.61 15.77 3.94
N SER A 306 36.98 15.70 2.64
CA SER A 306 36.00 15.46 1.55
C SER A 306 35.86 13.98 1.18
N HIS A 307 36.68 13.06 1.71
CA HIS A 307 36.74 11.66 1.27
C HIS A 307 35.38 10.95 1.44
N HIS A 308 34.70 11.14 2.60
CA HIS A 308 33.44 10.50 2.83
C HIS A 308 32.37 10.94 1.80
N ALA A 309 32.24 12.24 1.56
CA ALA A 309 31.31 12.79 0.57
C ALA A 309 31.71 12.37 -0.87
N ALA A 310 32.99 12.39 -1.18
CA ALA A 310 33.50 11.98 -2.49
C ALA A 310 33.26 10.48 -2.76
N GLY A 311 33.47 9.62 -1.76
CA GLY A 311 33.14 8.18 -1.87
C GLY A 311 31.69 7.89 -2.19
N ARG A 312 30.79 8.54 -1.48
CA ARG A 312 29.33 8.41 -1.76
C ARG A 312 28.96 8.90 -3.17
N LEU A 313 29.54 10.03 -3.59
CA LEU A 313 29.27 10.57 -4.92
C LEU A 313 29.90 9.72 -6.02
N LEU A 314 31.07 9.10 -5.76
CA LEU A 314 31.71 8.15 -6.66
C LEU A 314 30.86 6.90 -6.86
N ASN A 315 30.27 6.36 -5.80
CA ASN A 315 29.32 5.25 -5.90
C ASN A 315 28.14 5.60 -6.82
N LEU A 316 27.57 6.81 -6.69
CA LEU A 316 26.51 7.27 -7.59
C LEU A 316 26.98 7.44 -9.04
N ALA A 317 28.21 7.95 -9.25
CA ALA A 317 28.78 8.07 -10.59
C ALA A 317 28.94 6.69 -11.25
N ARG A 318 29.49 5.71 -10.54
CA ARG A 318 29.67 4.34 -11.02
C ARG A 318 28.34 3.62 -11.28
N LEU A 319 27.34 3.81 -10.41
CA LEU A 319 25.98 3.29 -10.62
C LEU A 319 25.39 3.73 -11.97
N ARG A 320 25.76 4.91 -12.45
CA ARG A 320 25.28 5.46 -13.71
C ARG A 320 26.19 5.13 -14.90
N ALA A 321 27.50 5.16 -14.71
CA ALA A 321 28.50 4.90 -15.78
C ALA A 321 28.61 3.39 -16.05
N HIS A 322 28.66 2.58 -15.02
CA HIS A 322 28.96 1.15 -15.04
C HIS A 322 27.93 0.35 -14.22
N PRO A 323 26.62 0.38 -14.60
CA PRO A 323 25.55 -0.20 -13.80
C PRO A 323 25.69 -1.72 -13.60
N GLU A 324 26.21 -2.44 -14.61
CA GLU A 324 26.43 -3.89 -14.54
C GLU A 324 27.53 -4.26 -13.55
N ASP A 325 28.70 -3.63 -13.70
CA ASP A 325 29.81 -3.84 -12.78
C ASP A 325 29.47 -3.47 -11.35
N LYS A 326 28.70 -2.38 -11.20
CA LYS A 326 28.26 -1.92 -9.87
C LYS A 326 27.24 -2.85 -9.23
N LEU A 327 26.32 -3.44 -10.01
CA LEU A 327 25.38 -4.42 -9.50
C LEU A 327 26.12 -5.68 -9.01
N HIS A 328 27.10 -6.14 -9.77
CA HIS A 328 27.97 -7.26 -9.40
C HIS A 328 28.76 -6.97 -8.11
N GLU A 329 29.41 -5.79 -8.02
CA GLU A 329 30.12 -5.35 -6.81
C GLU A 329 29.18 -5.34 -5.59
N LEU A 330 27.98 -4.74 -5.72
CA LEU A 330 27.01 -4.65 -4.65
C LEU A 330 26.47 -6.02 -4.21
N ALA A 331 26.18 -6.91 -5.16
CA ALA A 331 25.73 -8.28 -4.84
C ALA A 331 26.77 -9.00 -3.96
N HIS A 332 28.07 -8.82 -4.26
CA HIS A 332 29.14 -9.38 -3.44
C HIS A 332 29.30 -8.70 -2.08
N GLU A 333 29.15 -7.37 -2.02
CA GLU A 333 29.31 -6.62 -0.76
C GLU A 333 28.16 -6.90 0.23
N ILE A 334 26.94 -6.97 -0.26
CA ILE A 334 25.72 -7.17 0.56
C ILE A 334 25.72 -8.55 1.27
N VAL A 335 26.34 -9.55 0.67
CA VAL A 335 26.41 -10.90 1.27
C VAL A 335 27.64 -11.12 2.15
N LYS A 336 28.56 -10.15 2.24
CA LYS A 336 29.69 -10.26 3.17
C LYS A 336 29.23 -10.05 4.60
N LYS A 337 29.76 -10.85 5.51
CA LYS A 337 29.56 -10.67 6.94
C LYS A 337 30.15 -9.32 7.37
N ASP A 338 29.37 -8.59 8.19
CA ASP A 338 29.73 -7.22 8.59
C ASP A 338 29.94 -6.28 7.39
N ALA A 339 29.02 -6.33 6.44
CA ALA A 339 29.01 -5.44 5.29
C ALA A 339 29.11 -3.96 5.73
N SER A 340 29.76 -3.15 4.90
CA SER A 340 30.27 -1.81 5.15
C SER A 340 29.30 -0.87 5.90
N GLN A 341 29.84 0.24 6.43
CA GLN A 341 29.08 1.31 7.11
C GLN A 341 27.92 1.87 6.26
N ASP A 342 27.88 1.58 4.96
CA ASP A 342 26.87 2.04 4.00
C ASP A 342 25.89 0.92 3.57
N PHE A 343 25.66 -0.11 4.40
CA PHE A 343 24.77 -1.24 4.07
C PHE A 343 23.37 -0.80 3.59
N LYS A 344 22.75 0.19 4.25
CA LYS A 344 21.49 0.79 3.82
C LYS A 344 21.54 1.28 2.38
N GLN A 345 22.58 2.06 2.04
CA GLN A 345 22.76 2.61 0.70
C GLN A 345 23.09 1.52 -0.33
N GLY A 346 23.90 0.54 0.05
CA GLY A 346 24.26 -0.59 -0.81
C GLY A 346 23.02 -1.41 -1.22
N VAL A 347 22.14 -1.75 -0.28
CA VAL A 347 20.89 -2.46 -0.59
C VAL A 347 19.95 -1.58 -1.42
N TRP A 348 19.86 -0.28 -1.12
CA TRP A 348 19.09 0.65 -1.94
C TRP A 348 19.58 0.69 -3.39
N ASP A 349 20.87 0.90 -3.60
CA ASP A 349 21.47 0.99 -4.93
C ASP A 349 21.34 -0.32 -5.70
N TYR A 350 21.52 -1.46 -5.02
CA TYR A 350 21.29 -2.79 -5.58
C TYR A 350 19.87 -2.97 -6.10
N THR A 351 18.86 -2.62 -5.30
CA THR A 351 17.47 -2.78 -5.71
C THR A 351 17.12 -1.88 -6.88
N ILE A 352 17.59 -0.61 -6.90
CA ILE A 352 17.36 0.30 -8.03
C ILE A 352 18.01 -0.21 -9.32
N LEU A 353 19.23 -0.78 -9.23
CA LEU A 353 19.88 -1.35 -10.40
C LEU A 353 19.14 -2.58 -10.91
N MET A 354 18.64 -3.44 -10.02
CA MET A 354 17.80 -4.57 -10.41
C MET A 354 16.52 -4.10 -11.10
N ASP A 355 15.82 -3.10 -10.54
CA ASP A 355 14.59 -2.53 -11.13
C ASP A 355 14.86 -1.99 -12.54
N LYS A 356 16.03 -1.36 -12.76
CA LYS A 356 16.44 -0.87 -14.09
C LYS A 356 16.48 -1.97 -15.16
N TYR A 357 16.85 -3.19 -14.79
CA TYR A 357 16.98 -4.31 -15.71
C TYR A 357 15.68 -5.13 -15.88
N VAL A 358 14.87 -5.22 -14.82
CA VAL A 358 13.73 -6.13 -14.76
C VAL A 358 12.38 -5.39 -14.97
N GLU A 359 12.22 -4.19 -14.39
CA GLU A 359 10.98 -3.41 -14.47
C GLU A 359 10.99 -2.44 -15.66
N VAL A 360 10.84 -2.95 -16.87
CA VAL A 360 10.71 -2.12 -18.08
C VAL A 360 9.26 -2.13 -18.53
N GLU A 361 8.64 -0.94 -18.67
CA GLU A 361 7.24 -0.77 -19.08
C GLU A 361 6.94 -1.26 -20.52
N ASP A 362 7.95 -1.29 -21.39
CA ASP A 362 7.82 -1.74 -22.78
C ASP A 362 8.36 -3.16 -22.91
N GLU A 363 7.50 -4.10 -23.21
CA GLU A 363 7.87 -5.52 -23.43
C GLU A 363 8.91 -5.70 -24.55
N ALA A 364 8.90 -4.83 -25.56
CA ALA A 364 9.88 -4.85 -26.63
C ALA A 364 11.26 -4.31 -26.19
N ALA A 365 11.28 -3.52 -25.11
CA ALA A 365 12.49 -2.93 -24.52
C ALA A 365 12.94 -3.66 -23.23
N LYS A 366 12.33 -4.79 -22.85
CA LYS A 366 12.80 -5.61 -21.72
C LYS A 366 14.25 -6.00 -21.98
N ARG A 367 15.15 -5.30 -21.34
CA ARG A 367 16.55 -5.70 -21.34
C ARG A 367 16.64 -7.01 -20.57
N GLN A 368 17.03 -8.08 -21.26
CA GLN A 368 17.37 -9.30 -20.53
C GLN A 368 18.54 -8.99 -19.61
N LEU A 369 18.43 -9.48 -18.37
CA LEU A 369 19.55 -9.36 -17.43
C LEU A 369 20.79 -9.99 -18.06
N PRO A 370 21.94 -9.29 -18.08
CA PRO A 370 23.19 -9.87 -18.59
C PRO A 370 23.48 -11.20 -17.90
N ALA A 371 23.87 -12.20 -18.68
CA ALA A 371 24.13 -13.54 -18.13
C ALA A 371 25.28 -13.53 -17.09
N SER A 372 26.18 -12.55 -17.19
CA SER A 372 27.27 -12.30 -16.23
C SER A 372 26.75 -12.03 -14.81
N LEU A 373 25.64 -11.32 -14.65
CA LEU A 373 25.06 -11.00 -13.34
C LEU A 373 24.47 -12.22 -12.62
N ARG A 374 24.11 -13.27 -13.35
CA ARG A 374 23.67 -14.54 -12.79
C ARG A 374 24.81 -15.38 -12.22
N SER A 375 26.05 -14.94 -12.35
CA SER A 375 27.20 -15.53 -11.65
C SER A 375 27.19 -15.23 -10.15
N ASP A 376 26.48 -14.16 -9.72
CA ASP A 376 26.26 -13.83 -8.32
C ASP A 376 25.12 -14.64 -7.75
N GLU A 377 25.39 -15.44 -6.73
CA GLU A 377 24.40 -16.32 -6.11
C GLU A 377 23.19 -15.56 -5.58
N LEU A 378 23.34 -14.36 -5.03
CA LEU A 378 22.25 -13.51 -4.55
C LEU A 378 21.32 -13.10 -5.71
N THR A 379 21.91 -12.55 -6.77
CA THR A 379 21.16 -12.04 -7.94
C THR A 379 20.47 -13.19 -8.69
N ASP A 380 21.19 -14.30 -8.90
CA ASP A 380 20.66 -15.51 -9.53
C ASP A 380 19.48 -16.10 -8.73
N TRP A 381 19.62 -16.14 -7.39
CA TRP A 381 18.56 -16.63 -6.51
C TRP A 381 17.33 -15.71 -6.52
N ILE A 382 17.50 -14.39 -6.39
CA ILE A 382 16.38 -13.44 -6.38
C ILE A 382 15.58 -13.55 -7.67
N MET A 383 16.23 -13.47 -8.82
CA MET A 383 15.57 -13.58 -10.12
C MET A 383 14.87 -14.91 -10.34
N THR A 384 15.48 -15.99 -9.86
CA THR A 384 14.87 -17.32 -9.96
C THR A 384 13.65 -17.42 -9.04
N PHE A 385 13.72 -16.86 -7.83
CA PHE A 385 12.64 -16.92 -6.85
C PHE A 385 11.44 -16.03 -7.24
N GLU A 386 11.68 -14.83 -7.79
CA GLU A 386 10.62 -13.93 -8.32
C GLU A 386 9.90 -14.50 -9.55
N GLY A 387 10.44 -15.54 -10.19
CA GLY A 387 9.83 -16.17 -11.37
C GLY A 387 10.11 -15.44 -12.69
N ASP A 388 11.07 -14.51 -12.72
CA ASP A 388 11.47 -13.75 -13.91
C ASP A 388 12.13 -14.62 -15.00
N LEU A 389 12.49 -15.86 -14.65
CA LEU A 389 13.13 -16.80 -15.58
C LEU A 389 12.14 -17.86 -16.06
N ALA A 390 11.91 -17.93 -17.35
CA ALA A 390 11.09 -18.97 -17.97
C ALA A 390 11.55 -20.41 -17.63
N THR A 391 12.79 -20.59 -17.22
CA THR A 391 13.42 -21.85 -16.82
C THR A 391 13.59 -21.98 -15.31
N GLY A 392 12.93 -21.13 -14.50
CA GLY A 392 13.14 -21.01 -13.05
C GLY A 392 13.00 -22.33 -12.29
N GLU A 393 12.02 -23.17 -12.64
CA GLU A 393 11.85 -24.50 -12.03
C GLU A 393 13.07 -25.39 -12.25
N ALA A 394 13.48 -25.59 -13.51
CA ALA A 394 14.62 -26.46 -13.84
C ALA A 394 15.91 -25.93 -13.22
N HIS A 395 16.14 -24.61 -13.32
CA HIS A 395 17.33 -23.97 -12.79
C HIS A 395 17.43 -24.09 -11.26
N SER A 396 16.33 -23.79 -10.53
CA SER A 396 16.34 -23.89 -9.07
C SER A 396 16.59 -25.33 -8.58
N ILE A 397 16.04 -26.32 -9.29
CA ILE A 397 16.26 -27.75 -8.98
C ILE A 397 17.72 -28.14 -9.25
N GLU A 398 18.28 -27.75 -10.40
CA GLU A 398 19.69 -28.02 -10.72
C GLU A 398 20.63 -27.42 -9.67
N LYS A 399 20.42 -26.16 -9.31
CA LYS A 399 21.20 -25.46 -8.30
C LYS A 399 21.07 -26.14 -6.93
N TRP A 400 19.86 -26.54 -6.53
CA TRP A 400 19.66 -27.28 -5.29
C TRP A 400 20.33 -28.65 -5.32
N GLN A 401 20.21 -29.40 -6.41
CA GLN A 401 20.87 -30.70 -6.53
C GLN A 401 22.38 -30.60 -6.41
N LYS A 402 22.98 -29.57 -7.01
CA LYS A 402 24.41 -29.33 -7.02
C LYS A 402 24.94 -28.86 -5.67
N THR A 403 24.23 -27.93 -5.01
CA THR A 403 24.73 -27.24 -3.80
C THR A 403 24.15 -27.79 -2.51
N LYS A 404 22.97 -28.39 -2.54
CA LYS A 404 22.14 -28.75 -1.39
C LYS A 404 21.87 -27.57 -0.45
N ALA A 405 22.08 -26.34 -0.91
CA ALA A 405 21.88 -25.12 -0.13
C ALA A 405 20.41 -24.81 0.11
N LEU A 406 20.10 -24.31 1.30
CA LEU A 406 18.74 -24.02 1.74
C LEU A 406 18.03 -22.93 0.90
N PRO A 407 18.68 -21.83 0.45
CA PRO A 407 18.06 -20.89 -0.46
C PRO A 407 17.53 -21.56 -1.72
N TRP A 408 18.32 -22.46 -2.30
CA TRP A 408 17.95 -23.16 -3.54
C TRP A 408 16.86 -24.22 -3.31
N LEU A 409 16.79 -24.84 -2.13
CA LEU A 409 15.65 -25.68 -1.76
C LEU A 409 14.36 -24.86 -1.71
N VAL A 410 14.41 -23.67 -1.11
CA VAL A 410 13.26 -22.76 -1.03
C VAL A 410 12.80 -22.36 -2.44
N ALA A 411 13.72 -21.94 -3.32
CA ALA A 411 13.40 -21.59 -4.70
C ALA A 411 12.85 -22.79 -5.49
N ALA A 412 13.44 -23.99 -5.35
CA ALA A 412 12.96 -25.21 -6.01
C ALA A 412 11.55 -25.58 -5.57
N LEU A 413 11.25 -25.50 -4.26
CA LEU A 413 9.91 -25.77 -3.75
C LEU A 413 8.90 -24.71 -4.22
N ALA A 414 9.29 -23.41 -4.26
CA ALA A 414 8.41 -22.33 -4.70
C ALA A 414 8.04 -22.45 -6.19
N ASN A 415 9.02 -22.74 -7.05
CA ASN A 415 8.85 -22.82 -8.50
C ASN A 415 8.29 -24.15 -9.01
N SER A 416 8.31 -25.20 -8.20
CA SER A 416 7.82 -26.53 -8.63
C SER A 416 6.31 -26.66 -8.57
N GLY A 417 5.76 -27.47 -9.47
CA GLY A 417 4.37 -27.92 -9.44
C GLY A 417 4.21 -29.35 -8.90
N GLY A 418 2.97 -29.75 -8.59
CA GLY A 418 2.66 -31.07 -8.03
C GLY A 418 2.95 -32.27 -8.94
N LYS A 419 3.31 -32.03 -10.22
CA LYS A 419 3.71 -33.07 -11.18
C LYS A 419 5.22 -33.17 -11.38
N GLN A 420 6.01 -32.44 -10.59
CA GLN A 420 7.47 -32.46 -10.69
C GLN A 420 8.03 -33.87 -10.45
N PRO A 421 8.86 -34.43 -11.34
CA PRO A 421 9.43 -35.78 -11.17
C PRO A 421 10.22 -35.97 -9.88
N LEU A 422 10.90 -34.93 -9.39
CA LEU A 422 11.70 -34.94 -8.17
C LEU A 422 10.91 -34.50 -6.92
N LEU A 423 9.58 -34.44 -7.00
CA LEU A 423 8.74 -33.98 -5.90
C LEU A 423 9.04 -34.70 -4.57
N ASN A 424 9.19 -36.03 -4.60
CA ASN A 424 9.44 -36.78 -3.37
C ASN A 424 10.81 -36.47 -2.76
N GLU A 425 11.83 -36.21 -3.57
CA GLU A 425 13.16 -35.80 -3.08
C GLU A 425 13.09 -34.40 -2.46
N LEU A 426 12.39 -33.45 -3.10
CA LEU A 426 12.17 -32.11 -2.58
C LEU A 426 11.41 -32.15 -1.24
N LEU A 427 10.33 -32.93 -1.14
CA LEU A 427 9.56 -33.09 0.09
C LEU A 427 10.38 -33.78 1.19
N ALA A 428 11.23 -34.75 0.85
CA ALA A 428 12.13 -35.40 1.82
C ALA A 428 13.18 -34.43 2.35
N ALA A 429 13.76 -33.58 1.48
CA ALA A 429 14.67 -32.52 1.89
C ALA A 429 13.96 -31.47 2.76
N ALA A 430 12.75 -31.08 2.38
CA ALA A 430 11.90 -30.15 3.14
C ALA A 430 11.59 -30.67 4.56
N ALA A 431 11.35 -31.99 4.73
CA ALA A 431 11.07 -32.60 6.03
C ALA A 431 12.23 -32.49 7.01
N ASN A 432 13.46 -32.31 6.53
CA ASN A 432 14.66 -32.12 7.36
C ASN A 432 14.83 -30.66 7.84
N VAL A 433 14.03 -29.72 7.33
CA VAL A 433 14.06 -28.33 7.79
C VAL A 433 13.23 -28.20 9.07
N GLY A 434 13.93 -28.06 10.19
CA GLY A 434 13.30 -28.02 11.53
C GLY A 434 12.56 -26.69 11.79
N PRO A 435 11.63 -26.65 12.78
CA PRO A 435 10.82 -25.48 13.10
C PRO A 435 11.61 -24.23 13.54
N SER A 436 12.85 -24.41 14.03
CA SER A 436 13.74 -23.30 14.41
C SER A 436 14.45 -22.66 13.22
N SER A 437 14.39 -23.27 12.04
CA SER A 437 14.98 -22.70 10.82
C SER A 437 14.17 -21.48 10.33
N PRO A 438 14.80 -20.40 9.90
CA PRO A 438 14.11 -19.26 9.27
C PRO A 438 13.37 -19.67 7.99
N ALA A 439 13.78 -20.75 7.32
CA ALA A 439 13.14 -21.29 6.12
C ALA A 439 11.86 -22.07 6.42
N PHE A 440 11.65 -22.52 7.67
CA PHE A 440 10.60 -23.49 8.00
C PHE A 440 9.20 -23.06 7.51
N PRO A 441 8.72 -21.85 7.75
CA PRO A 441 7.38 -21.47 7.31
C PRO A 441 7.22 -21.54 5.78
N THR A 442 8.21 -21.05 5.02
CA THR A 442 8.19 -21.07 3.54
C THR A 442 8.25 -22.50 3.00
N VAL A 443 9.18 -23.30 3.50
CA VAL A 443 9.35 -24.70 3.10
C VAL A 443 8.10 -25.51 3.40
N ALA A 444 7.52 -25.34 4.58
CA ALA A 444 6.30 -26.04 4.98
C ALA A 444 5.09 -25.62 4.14
N PHE A 445 4.96 -24.31 3.86
CA PHE A 445 3.88 -23.78 3.01
C PHE A 445 3.91 -24.38 1.60
N HIS A 446 5.07 -24.35 0.94
CA HIS A 446 5.19 -24.92 -0.39
C HIS A 446 5.09 -26.45 -0.41
N SER A 447 5.56 -27.13 0.62
CA SER A 447 5.35 -28.59 0.74
C SER A 447 3.88 -28.95 0.80
N VAL A 448 3.09 -28.24 1.60
CA VAL A 448 1.61 -28.42 1.65
C VAL A 448 0.98 -28.11 0.30
N ARG A 449 1.37 -27.02 -0.36
CA ARG A 449 0.87 -26.65 -1.70
C ARG A 449 1.13 -27.77 -2.70
N LEU A 450 2.36 -28.25 -2.77
CA LEU A 450 2.78 -29.32 -3.68
C LEU A 450 2.07 -30.66 -3.41
N LEU A 451 1.89 -31.04 -2.15
CA LEU A 451 1.10 -32.22 -1.76
C LEU A 451 -0.35 -32.11 -2.26
N LYS A 452 -0.98 -30.94 -2.14
CA LYS A 452 -2.34 -30.72 -2.63
C LYS A 452 -2.40 -30.84 -4.17
N GLU A 453 -1.48 -30.19 -4.88
CA GLU A 453 -1.37 -30.25 -6.33
C GLU A 453 -1.09 -31.67 -6.86
N ALA A 454 -0.38 -32.48 -6.08
CA ALA A 454 -0.14 -33.90 -6.34
C ALA A 454 -1.30 -34.83 -5.94
N ASN A 455 -2.47 -34.26 -5.53
CA ASN A 455 -3.63 -35.00 -5.02
C ASN A 455 -3.35 -35.84 -3.75
N ARG A 456 -2.37 -35.42 -2.94
CA ARG A 456 -2.00 -36.06 -1.65
C ARG A 456 -2.60 -35.28 -0.46
N ALA A 457 -3.90 -34.97 -0.53
CA ALA A 457 -4.61 -34.13 0.44
C ALA A 457 -4.55 -34.69 1.89
N ALA A 458 -4.49 -36.00 2.08
CA ALA A 458 -4.39 -36.61 3.41
C ALA A 458 -3.04 -36.29 4.08
N GLU A 459 -1.94 -36.33 3.34
CA GLU A 459 -0.62 -35.98 3.85
C GLU A 459 -0.51 -34.47 4.10
N ALA A 460 -1.05 -33.63 3.21
CA ALA A 460 -1.14 -32.22 3.41
C ALA A 460 -1.90 -31.88 4.71
N ARG A 461 -3.02 -32.53 4.98
CA ARG A 461 -3.82 -32.36 6.20
C ARG A 461 -3.03 -32.75 7.45
N THR A 462 -2.38 -33.90 7.46
CA THR A 462 -1.56 -34.36 8.59
C THR A 462 -0.43 -33.35 8.90
N MET A 463 0.23 -32.83 7.86
CA MET A 463 1.27 -31.82 8.01
C MET A 463 0.71 -30.51 8.58
N LEU A 464 -0.42 -30.03 8.04
CA LEU A 464 -1.10 -28.82 8.51
C LEU A 464 -1.55 -28.94 9.96
N ASP A 465 -2.17 -30.07 10.34
CA ASP A 465 -2.61 -30.30 11.72
C ASP A 465 -1.41 -30.26 12.68
N LYS A 466 -0.27 -30.87 12.34
CA LYS A 466 0.96 -30.76 13.11
C LYS A 466 1.45 -29.33 13.27
N ILE A 467 1.49 -28.56 12.19
CA ILE A 467 1.94 -27.16 12.21
C ILE A 467 1.02 -26.31 13.09
N LEU A 468 -0.29 -26.40 12.87
CA LEU A 468 -1.28 -25.57 13.55
C LEU A 468 -1.47 -25.93 15.05
N THR A 469 -1.13 -27.16 15.47
CA THR A 469 -1.19 -27.58 16.89
C THR A 469 0.13 -27.36 17.62
N SER A 470 1.26 -27.81 17.03
CA SER A 470 2.53 -27.88 17.75
C SER A 470 3.47 -26.72 17.48
N GLN A 471 3.24 -25.96 16.40
CA GLN A 471 4.18 -24.94 15.90
C GLN A 471 3.54 -23.56 15.70
N ARG A 472 2.27 -23.45 16.05
CA ARG A 472 1.44 -22.22 15.84
C ARG A 472 2.09 -20.95 16.40
N GLN A 473 2.73 -21.05 17.57
CA GLN A 473 3.35 -19.89 18.24
C GLN A 473 4.61 -19.35 17.54
N GLN A 474 5.16 -20.13 16.60
CA GLN A 474 6.35 -19.75 15.83
C GLN A 474 5.98 -19.00 14.54
N LEU A 475 4.70 -19.03 14.15
CA LEU A 475 4.20 -18.38 12.95
C LEU A 475 3.88 -16.91 13.23
N ASN A 476 4.23 -16.04 12.30
CA ASN A 476 3.68 -14.69 12.26
C ASN A 476 2.22 -14.72 11.78
N ALA A 477 1.51 -13.61 11.85
CA ALA A 477 0.08 -13.55 11.55
C ALA A 477 -0.23 -13.93 10.10
N SER A 478 0.53 -13.42 9.13
CA SER A 478 0.36 -13.77 7.71
C SER A 478 0.58 -15.25 7.44
N ALA A 479 1.66 -15.84 7.97
CA ALA A 479 1.93 -17.26 7.81
C ALA A 479 0.82 -18.12 8.46
N LEU A 480 0.36 -17.76 9.66
CA LEU A 480 -0.74 -18.46 10.32
C LEU A 480 -2.00 -18.43 9.45
N ASN A 481 -2.37 -17.27 8.91
CA ASN A 481 -3.55 -17.13 8.05
C ASN A 481 -3.40 -17.93 6.75
N GLN A 482 -2.21 -18.02 6.17
CA GLN A 482 -1.94 -18.85 5.00
C GLN A 482 -2.10 -20.35 5.32
N PHE A 483 -1.59 -20.83 6.46
CA PHE A 483 -1.77 -22.24 6.87
C PHE A 483 -3.23 -22.56 7.20
N LEU A 484 -3.96 -21.66 7.85
CA LEU A 484 -5.41 -21.81 8.07
C LEU A 484 -6.18 -21.88 6.73
N SER A 485 -5.82 -21.05 5.75
CA SER A 485 -6.36 -21.12 4.40
C SER A 485 -6.14 -22.49 3.76
N GLN A 486 -4.90 -22.96 3.81
CA GLN A 486 -4.56 -24.29 3.28
C GLN A 486 -5.33 -25.41 3.99
N ARG A 487 -5.48 -25.34 5.34
CA ARG A 487 -6.19 -26.35 6.13
C ARG A 487 -7.69 -26.35 5.88
N MET A 488 -8.28 -25.16 5.75
CA MET A 488 -9.69 -24.99 5.37
C MET A 488 -10.00 -25.66 4.03
N MET A 489 -9.10 -25.53 3.03
CA MET A 489 -9.31 -26.10 1.70
C MET A 489 -9.21 -27.62 1.64
N VAL A 490 -8.54 -28.26 2.60
CA VAL A 490 -8.49 -29.75 2.71
C VAL A 490 -9.42 -30.29 3.79
N ALA A 491 -10.41 -29.52 4.23
CA ALA A 491 -11.41 -29.95 5.20
C ALA A 491 -12.23 -31.14 4.69
N GLN A 492 -12.53 -32.11 5.58
CA GLN A 492 -13.30 -33.31 5.26
C GLN A 492 -14.80 -33.16 5.54
N ASN A 493 -15.16 -32.15 6.33
CA ASN A 493 -16.54 -31.86 6.72
C ASN A 493 -16.69 -30.38 7.07
N LEU A 494 -17.96 -29.96 7.26
CA LEU A 494 -18.31 -28.58 7.59
C LEU A 494 -17.64 -28.10 8.87
N ASN A 495 -17.57 -28.93 9.92
CA ASN A 495 -16.99 -28.52 11.19
C ASN A 495 -15.48 -28.17 11.05
N GLU A 496 -14.71 -29.00 10.35
CA GLU A 496 -13.29 -28.72 10.07
C GLU A 496 -13.13 -27.43 9.25
N PHE A 497 -14.01 -27.20 8.28
CA PHE A 497 -14.01 -25.95 7.50
C PHE A 497 -14.25 -24.75 8.42
N LEU A 498 -15.30 -24.79 9.27
CA LEU A 498 -15.65 -23.70 10.17
C LEU A 498 -14.61 -23.44 11.27
N GLN A 499 -13.80 -24.43 11.65
CA GLN A 499 -12.69 -24.25 12.58
C GLN A 499 -11.53 -23.45 11.99
N ASN A 500 -11.33 -23.51 10.66
CA ASN A 500 -10.19 -22.92 9.98
C ASN A 500 -10.54 -21.73 9.07
N ALA A 501 -11.84 -21.45 8.88
CA ALA A 501 -12.30 -20.30 8.09
C ALA A 501 -12.12 -18.94 8.78
N PRO A 502 -12.38 -18.79 10.11
CA PRO A 502 -12.15 -17.55 10.82
C PRO A 502 -10.66 -17.23 10.95
N ARG A 503 -10.28 -15.99 10.66
CA ARG A 503 -8.90 -15.50 10.74
C ARG A 503 -8.83 -14.17 11.46
N VAL A 504 -7.70 -13.93 12.11
CA VAL A 504 -7.38 -12.62 12.68
C VAL A 504 -6.55 -11.85 11.65
N PRO A 505 -6.93 -10.63 11.28
CA PRO A 505 -6.11 -9.83 10.38
C PRO A 505 -4.67 -9.67 10.87
N ALA A 506 -3.72 -9.71 9.94
CA ALA A 506 -2.31 -9.40 10.19
C ALA A 506 -2.09 -7.87 10.30
N GLY A 507 -2.97 -7.09 9.68
CA GLY A 507 -2.98 -5.65 9.71
C GLY A 507 -4.23 -5.09 9.05
N PHE A 508 -4.24 -3.78 8.89
CA PHE A 508 -5.29 -3.06 8.19
C PHE A 508 -4.66 -2.01 7.26
N SER A 509 -5.28 -1.71 6.14
CA SER A 509 -4.83 -0.65 5.24
C SER A 509 -5.99 0.19 4.74
N TYR A 510 -5.65 1.41 4.29
CA TYR A 510 -6.56 2.28 3.57
C TYR A 510 -6.43 2.05 2.06
N ASN A 511 -7.56 2.02 1.35
CA ASN A 511 -7.62 1.61 -0.05
C ASN A 511 -7.11 2.64 -1.08
N ASP A 512 -6.82 3.88 -0.69
CA ASP A 512 -6.63 4.97 -1.65
C ASP A 512 -5.33 4.91 -2.46
N ASP A 513 -4.28 4.31 -1.91
CA ASP A 513 -2.97 4.26 -2.57
C ASP A 513 -2.40 2.85 -2.72
N GLY A 514 -3.16 1.84 -2.33
CA GLY A 514 -2.75 0.43 -2.39
C GLY A 514 -1.59 0.09 -1.46
N ARG A 515 -1.28 0.94 -0.48
CA ARG A 515 -0.26 0.66 0.53
C ARG A 515 -0.80 -0.24 1.60
N GLU A 516 -0.05 -1.29 1.86
CA GLU A 516 -0.27 -2.20 2.98
C GLU A 516 0.48 -1.64 4.20
N LEU A 517 -0.16 -0.73 4.95
CA LEU A 517 0.44 -0.14 6.15
C LEU A 517 -0.30 -0.63 7.39
N PRO A 518 0.38 -0.74 8.55
CA PRO A 518 -0.32 -0.98 9.79
C PRO A 518 -1.22 0.23 10.08
N ASP A 519 -2.48 -0.02 10.37
CA ASP A 519 -3.38 1.01 10.88
C ASP A 519 -3.30 1.00 12.40
N GLU A 520 -2.52 1.92 12.96
CA GLU A 520 -2.33 2.05 14.40
C GLU A 520 -3.64 2.47 15.11
N ASP A 521 -4.52 3.21 14.43
CA ASP A 521 -5.79 3.67 14.99
C ASP A 521 -6.87 2.58 15.00
N SER A 522 -6.77 1.61 14.09
CA SER A 522 -7.68 0.46 13.98
C SER A 522 -7.14 -0.79 14.67
N ALA A 523 -5.90 -0.79 15.14
CA ALA A 523 -5.35 -1.88 15.94
C ALA A 523 -6.20 -2.08 17.20
N PRO A 524 -6.63 -3.31 17.53
CA PRO A 524 -7.38 -3.56 18.76
C PRO A 524 -6.57 -3.02 19.95
N LYS A 525 -7.19 -2.20 20.79
CA LYS A 525 -6.55 -1.78 22.05
C LYS A 525 -6.14 -3.03 22.81
N ALA A 526 -4.99 -3.01 23.46
CA ALA A 526 -4.36 -4.18 24.09
C ALA A 526 -5.26 -5.01 25.03
N ALA A 527 -6.44 -4.50 25.40
CA ALA A 527 -7.45 -5.17 26.22
C ALA A 527 -8.56 -5.86 25.41
N GLU A 528 -8.61 -5.69 24.07
CA GLU A 528 -9.66 -6.29 23.24
C GLU A 528 -9.16 -7.55 22.56
N THR A 529 -9.94 -8.65 22.65
CA THR A 529 -9.65 -9.86 21.89
C THR A 529 -9.74 -9.56 20.40
N PRO A 530 -8.70 -9.86 19.59
CA PRO A 530 -8.75 -9.60 18.16
C PRO A 530 -9.97 -10.26 17.53
N LYS A 531 -10.75 -9.47 16.80
CA LYS A 531 -11.98 -9.92 16.15
C LYS A 531 -11.64 -10.81 14.96
N SER A 532 -12.14 -12.05 14.97
CA SER A 532 -12.02 -12.93 13.81
C SER A 532 -12.95 -12.49 12.69
N LEU A 533 -12.44 -12.53 11.45
CA LEU A 533 -13.14 -12.18 10.22
C LEU A 533 -12.99 -13.34 9.21
N PHE A 534 -13.81 -13.34 8.15
CA PHE A 534 -13.55 -14.18 6.99
C PHE A 534 -12.63 -13.45 6.02
N ASP A 535 -11.64 -14.17 5.48
CA ASP A 535 -10.90 -13.74 4.33
C ASP A 535 -11.68 -14.05 3.05
N LEU A 536 -11.27 -13.47 1.92
CA LEU A 536 -11.93 -13.61 0.63
C LEU A 536 -12.07 -15.07 0.18
N ASP A 537 -11.11 -15.93 0.48
CA ASP A 537 -11.16 -17.35 0.15
C ASP A 537 -12.30 -18.07 0.88
N ALA A 538 -12.46 -17.83 2.19
CA ALA A 538 -13.57 -18.38 2.97
C ALA A 538 -14.92 -17.84 2.50
N ALA A 539 -15.03 -16.52 2.31
CA ALA A 539 -16.25 -15.89 1.80
C ALA A 539 -16.64 -16.43 0.40
N ASN A 540 -15.67 -16.62 -0.50
CA ASN A 540 -15.91 -17.22 -1.81
C ASN A 540 -16.43 -18.66 -1.74
N VAL A 541 -15.93 -19.48 -0.81
CA VAL A 541 -16.46 -20.83 -0.60
C VAL A 541 -17.92 -20.77 -0.15
N PHE A 542 -18.26 -19.94 0.84
CA PHE A 542 -19.66 -19.74 1.27
C PHE A 542 -20.53 -19.25 0.10
N ASN A 543 -20.04 -18.26 -0.65
CA ASN A 543 -20.88 -17.59 -1.63
C ASN A 543 -21.07 -18.38 -2.92
N LYS A 544 -20.05 -19.12 -3.38
CA LYS A 544 -20.04 -19.75 -4.71
C LYS A 544 -20.01 -21.28 -4.69
N ALA A 545 -19.49 -21.88 -3.59
CA ALA A 545 -19.30 -23.34 -3.51
C ALA A 545 -20.22 -24.06 -2.52
N MET A 546 -20.93 -23.34 -1.62
CA MET A 546 -21.86 -23.93 -0.67
C MET A 546 -23.31 -23.78 -1.11
N PRO A 547 -24.11 -24.88 -1.17
CA PRO A 547 -25.57 -24.80 -1.23
C PRO A 547 -26.16 -24.13 0.02
N VAL A 548 -27.30 -23.49 -0.13
CA VAL A 548 -27.95 -22.73 0.97
C VAL A 548 -28.23 -23.60 2.19
N ALA A 549 -28.55 -24.88 2.04
CA ALA A 549 -28.76 -25.79 3.14
C ALA A 549 -27.49 -25.97 4.02
N ILE A 550 -26.31 -26.02 3.40
CA ILE A 550 -25.04 -26.12 4.15
C ILE A 550 -24.71 -24.79 4.81
N ILE A 551 -25.01 -23.64 4.18
CA ILE A 551 -24.86 -22.32 4.79
C ILE A 551 -25.76 -22.20 6.03
N LYS A 552 -26.99 -22.69 5.97
CA LYS A 552 -27.93 -22.75 7.11
C LYS A 552 -27.35 -23.62 8.26
N ASP A 553 -26.75 -24.76 7.95
CA ASP A 553 -26.09 -25.59 8.96
C ASP A 553 -24.90 -24.88 9.60
N ALA A 554 -24.11 -24.14 8.80
CA ALA A 554 -23.03 -23.30 9.30
C ALA A 554 -23.51 -22.16 10.21
N ALA A 555 -24.67 -21.55 9.90
CA ALA A 555 -25.31 -20.51 10.70
C ALA A 555 -25.71 -21.00 12.11
N GLY A 556 -26.08 -22.28 12.24
CA GLY A 556 -26.39 -22.93 13.52
C GLY A 556 -25.18 -23.40 14.32
N SER A 557 -23.97 -23.35 13.75
CA SER A 557 -22.78 -23.91 14.37
C SER A 557 -22.17 -22.99 15.42
N LYS A 558 -21.96 -23.51 16.64
CA LYS A 558 -21.23 -22.82 17.72
C LYS A 558 -19.72 -22.73 17.49
N THR A 559 -19.19 -23.40 16.48
CA THR A 559 -17.78 -23.32 16.07
C THR A 559 -17.42 -21.92 15.57
N LEU A 560 -18.38 -21.22 14.96
CA LEU A 560 -18.16 -19.84 14.52
C LEU A 560 -18.31 -18.83 15.67
N PRO A 561 -17.45 -17.81 15.76
CA PRO A 561 -17.69 -16.62 16.59
C PRO A 561 -19.03 -15.96 16.27
N ALA A 562 -19.65 -15.32 17.27
CA ALA A 562 -20.98 -14.72 17.12
C ALA A 562 -21.09 -13.72 15.96
N ASN A 563 -20.08 -12.85 15.77
CA ASN A 563 -20.05 -11.89 14.67
C ASN A 563 -20.10 -12.57 13.28
N LEU A 564 -19.36 -13.67 13.09
CA LEU A 564 -19.34 -14.42 11.83
C LEU A 564 -20.60 -15.28 11.66
N ARG A 565 -21.11 -15.86 12.75
CA ARG A 565 -22.35 -16.62 12.74
C ARG A 565 -23.54 -15.75 12.33
N ARG A 566 -23.61 -14.49 12.79
CA ARG A 566 -24.60 -13.51 12.36
C ARG A 566 -24.53 -13.25 10.85
N ASP A 567 -23.34 -13.07 10.28
CA ASP A 567 -23.16 -12.81 8.86
C ASP A 567 -23.60 -14.02 8.01
N VAL A 568 -23.28 -15.24 8.48
CA VAL A 568 -23.71 -16.49 7.82
C VAL A 568 -25.23 -16.69 7.95
N ALA A 569 -25.84 -16.37 9.11
CA ALA A 569 -27.28 -16.54 9.34
C ALA A 569 -28.12 -15.62 8.43
N GLN A 570 -27.71 -14.36 8.28
CA GLN A 570 -28.39 -13.45 7.36
C GLN A 570 -28.27 -13.92 5.91
N ALA A 571 -27.09 -14.39 5.47
CA ALA A 571 -26.91 -14.89 4.11
C ALA A 571 -27.75 -16.15 3.86
N ALA A 572 -27.82 -17.06 4.83
CA ALA A 572 -28.63 -18.27 4.74
C ALA A 572 -30.12 -17.96 4.55
N PHE A 573 -30.69 -17.10 5.41
CA PHE A 573 -32.12 -16.74 5.33
C PHE A 573 -32.43 -15.97 4.04
N VAL A 574 -31.71 -14.89 3.75
CA VAL A 574 -31.99 -14.04 2.58
C VAL A 574 -31.86 -14.86 1.29
N ARG A 575 -30.83 -15.69 1.17
CA ARG A 575 -30.60 -16.55 0.00
C ARG A 575 -31.71 -17.57 -0.17
N ALA A 576 -32.11 -18.28 0.91
CA ALA A 576 -33.21 -19.25 0.87
C ALA A 576 -34.55 -18.59 0.49
N ALA A 577 -34.86 -17.42 1.06
CA ALA A 577 -36.06 -16.68 0.73
C ALA A 577 -36.08 -16.20 -0.73
N MET A 578 -34.94 -15.75 -1.29
CA MET A 578 -34.81 -15.34 -2.69
C MET A 578 -34.93 -16.51 -3.67
N LEU A 579 -34.46 -17.69 -3.28
CA LEU A 579 -34.53 -18.91 -4.08
C LEU A 579 -35.89 -19.67 -3.92
N ASP A 580 -36.80 -19.13 -3.13
CA ASP A 580 -38.10 -19.75 -2.81
C ASP A 580 -37.98 -21.12 -2.11
N ASP A 581 -36.81 -21.36 -1.44
CA ASP A 581 -36.57 -22.54 -0.61
C ASP A 581 -37.17 -22.30 0.79
N ARG A 582 -38.49 -22.57 0.92
CA ARG A 582 -39.28 -22.30 2.14
C ARG A 582 -38.70 -23.05 3.34
N GLU A 583 -38.36 -24.33 3.16
CA GLU A 583 -37.93 -25.18 4.26
C GLU A 583 -36.61 -24.67 4.85
N THR A 584 -35.61 -24.44 4.01
CA THR A 584 -34.33 -23.89 4.44
C THR A 584 -34.48 -22.47 5.03
N ALA A 585 -35.37 -21.63 4.47
CA ALA A 585 -35.61 -20.28 4.98
C ALA A 585 -36.19 -20.28 6.40
N ILE A 586 -37.18 -21.15 6.69
CA ILE A 586 -37.75 -21.28 8.02
C ILE A 586 -36.71 -21.78 9.04
N GLN A 587 -35.90 -22.77 8.66
CA GLN A 587 -34.82 -23.25 9.52
C GLN A 587 -33.74 -22.18 9.76
N ALA A 588 -33.39 -21.40 8.74
CA ALA A 588 -32.45 -20.30 8.86
C ALA A 588 -33.00 -19.11 9.68
N ALA A 589 -34.30 -18.91 9.67
CA ALA A 589 -34.96 -17.84 10.43
C ALA A 589 -34.66 -17.92 11.94
N ALA A 590 -34.66 -19.12 12.51
CA ALA A 590 -34.34 -19.32 13.93
C ALA A 590 -32.89 -18.87 14.26
N SER A 591 -31.92 -19.18 13.39
CA SER A 591 -30.53 -18.70 13.56
C SER A 591 -30.43 -17.20 13.40
N LEU A 592 -31.13 -16.61 12.45
CA LEU A 592 -31.14 -15.16 12.21
C LEU A 592 -31.78 -14.40 13.36
N GLU A 593 -32.93 -14.90 13.91
CA GLU A 593 -33.58 -14.31 15.10
C GLU A 593 -32.65 -14.32 16.32
N ALA A 594 -31.92 -15.41 16.53
CA ALA A 594 -30.98 -15.53 17.65
C ALA A 594 -29.86 -14.49 17.59
N GLU A 595 -29.38 -14.15 16.37
CA GLU A 595 -28.26 -13.20 16.16
C GLU A 595 -28.75 -11.75 15.94
N LEU A 596 -29.99 -11.55 15.49
CA LEU A 596 -30.64 -10.26 15.19
C LEU A 596 -32.11 -10.25 15.71
N PRO A 597 -32.36 -10.08 17.01
CA PRO A 597 -33.69 -10.16 17.57
C PRO A 597 -34.68 -9.15 16.99
N GLN A 598 -34.24 -8.00 16.48
CA GLN A 598 -35.06 -6.95 15.88
C GLN A 598 -35.78 -7.39 14.59
N VAL A 599 -35.37 -8.48 13.94
CA VAL A 599 -36.07 -9.00 12.74
C VAL A 599 -37.22 -9.99 13.05
N LYS A 600 -37.43 -10.35 14.30
CA LYS A 600 -38.35 -11.39 14.76
C LYS A 600 -39.76 -11.26 14.17
N GLU A 601 -40.38 -10.10 14.23
CA GLU A 601 -41.79 -9.89 13.76
C GLU A 601 -41.88 -10.07 12.22
N PHE A 602 -40.86 -9.68 11.51
CA PHE A 602 -40.77 -9.85 10.05
C PHE A 602 -40.58 -11.32 9.67
N LEU A 603 -39.74 -12.05 10.42
CA LEU A 603 -39.56 -13.50 10.23
C LEU A 603 -40.87 -14.25 10.49
N ALA A 604 -41.58 -13.93 11.57
CA ALA A 604 -42.89 -14.50 11.86
C ALA A 604 -43.91 -14.21 10.74
N THR A 605 -43.83 -13.04 10.10
CA THR A 605 -44.67 -12.70 8.94
C THR A 605 -44.33 -13.57 7.73
N TYR A 606 -43.03 -13.83 7.48
CA TYR A 606 -42.58 -14.74 6.42
C TYR A 606 -43.09 -16.18 6.64
N GLU A 607 -42.94 -16.71 7.86
CA GLU A 607 -43.33 -18.06 8.22
C GLU A 607 -44.86 -18.32 8.06
N LYS A 608 -45.66 -17.32 8.45
CA LYS A 608 -47.14 -17.36 8.34
C LYS A 608 -47.65 -17.20 6.91
N ALA A 609 -46.83 -16.77 5.98
CA ALA A 609 -47.23 -16.57 4.59
C ALA A 609 -47.50 -17.93 3.90
N THR A 610 -48.73 -18.09 3.39
CA THR A 610 -49.24 -19.37 2.84
C THR A 610 -48.89 -19.55 1.35
N THR A 611 -48.81 -18.45 0.60
CA THR A 611 -48.53 -18.53 -0.84
C THR A 611 -47.05 -18.15 -1.15
N PRO A 612 -46.50 -18.66 -2.25
CA PRO A 612 -45.11 -18.27 -2.67
C PRO A 612 -44.94 -16.76 -2.86
N GLU A 613 -45.95 -16.08 -3.42
CA GLU A 613 -45.93 -14.63 -3.64
C GLU A 613 -45.93 -13.87 -2.30
N ALA A 614 -46.75 -14.30 -1.34
CA ALA A 614 -46.78 -13.68 0.00
C ALA A 614 -45.46 -13.87 0.74
N ARG A 615 -44.82 -15.04 0.64
CA ARG A 615 -43.51 -15.30 1.21
C ARG A 615 -42.43 -14.45 0.55
N ARG A 616 -42.41 -14.39 -0.78
CA ARG A 616 -41.46 -13.56 -1.52
C ARG A 616 -41.57 -12.10 -1.14
N PHE A 617 -42.82 -11.59 -1.01
CA PHE A 617 -43.07 -10.22 -0.54
C PHE A 617 -42.63 -10.03 0.91
N ALA A 618 -42.95 -10.94 1.82
CA ALA A 618 -42.53 -10.83 3.23
C ALA A 618 -41.01 -10.80 3.37
N GLY A 619 -40.26 -11.64 2.63
CA GLY A 619 -38.80 -11.63 2.59
C GLY A 619 -38.22 -10.34 2.00
N ALA A 620 -38.78 -9.84 0.90
CA ALA A 620 -38.41 -8.58 0.30
C ALA A 620 -38.70 -7.38 1.22
N PHE A 621 -39.87 -7.38 1.90
CA PHE A 621 -40.24 -6.32 2.84
C PHE A 621 -39.29 -6.29 4.05
N LEU A 622 -38.94 -7.45 4.61
CA LEU A 622 -37.92 -7.55 5.65
C LEU A 622 -36.58 -6.92 5.14
N THR A 623 -36.10 -7.27 3.95
CA THR A 623 -34.86 -6.75 3.41
C THR A 623 -34.96 -5.24 3.14
N LEU A 624 -36.11 -4.71 2.73
CA LEU A 624 -36.32 -3.27 2.57
C LEU A 624 -36.23 -2.51 3.89
N LYS A 625 -36.70 -3.11 4.98
CA LYS A 625 -36.63 -2.52 6.34
C LYS A 625 -35.23 -2.60 6.94
N PHE A 626 -34.44 -3.57 6.51
CA PHE A 626 -33.09 -3.84 7.00
C PHE A 626 -32.08 -3.84 5.82
N PRO A 627 -31.66 -2.68 5.35
CA PRO A 627 -30.82 -2.55 4.15
C PRO A 627 -29.45 -3.23 4.26
N GLY A 628 -29.00 -3.56 5.46
CA GLY A 628 -27.77 -4.32 5.70
C GLY A 628 -27.91 -5.83 5.45
N LEU A 629 -29.13 -6.37 5.33
CA LEU A 629 -29.33 -7.79 5.04
C LEU A 629 -29.02 -8.09 3.57
N ARG A 630 -28.26 -9.16 3.33
CA ARG A 630 -27.83 -9.56 1.98
C ARG A 630 -27.66 -11.08 1.85
N PRO A 631 -27.73 -11.64 0.62
CA PRO A 631 -27.62 -13.08 0.39
C PRO A 631 -26.17 -13.58 0.37
N PHE A 632 -25.20 -12.78 0.76
CA PHE A 632 -23.78 -13.07 0.70
C PHE A 632 -23.11 -12.91 2.05
N VAL A 633 -22.11 -13.78 2.31
CA VAL A 633 -21.19 -13.68 3.43
C VAL A 633 -20.09 -12.68 3.07
N SER A 634 -19.78 -11.79 4.00
CA SER A 634 -18.77 -10.76 3.80
C SER A 634 -17.36 -11.30 3.98
N ALA A 635 -16.40 -10.75 3.23
CA ALA A 635 -14.99 -10.83 3.53
C ALA A 635 -14.52 -9.56 4.25
N GLY A 636 -13.39 -9.63 4.97
CA GLY A 636 -12.79 -8.48 5.64
C GLY A 636 -13.67 -7.88 6.74
N VAL A 637 -13.55 -6.58 6.95
CA VAL A 637 -14.29 -5.86 8.00
C VAL A 637 -15.80 -5.94 7.80
N GLY A 638 -16.24 -6.03 6.55
CA GLY A 638 -17.65 -6.07 6.21
C GLY A 638 -18.37 -4.75 6.55
N ARG A 639 -19.69 -4.82 6.71
CA ARG A 639 -20.51 -3.66 7.04
C ARG A 639 -20.34 -3.25 8.50
N THR A 640 -20.07 -1.98 8.75
CA THR A 640 -19.93 -1.40 10.09
C THR A 640 -21.21 -0.66 10.55
N THR A 641 -22.03 -0.19 9.61
CA THR A 641 -23.32 0.46 9.90
C THR A 641 -24.36 -0.56 10.39
N ALA A 642 -25.25 -0.18 11.30
CA ALA A 642 -26.31 -1.05 11.80
C ALA A 642 -27.18 -1.58 10.64
N VAL A 643 -27.72 -2.80 10.77
CA VAL A 643 -28.42 -3.49 9.66
C VAL A 643 -29.70 -2.79 9.21
N ASP A 644 -30.34 -2.03 10.09
CA ASP A 644 -31.58 -1.25 9.86
C ASP A 644 -31.33 0.17 9.37
N GLU A 645 -30.08 0.62 9.38
CA GLU A 645 -29.69 1.95 8.90
C GLU A 645 -29.18 1.88 7.46
N VAL A 646 -29.38 2.96 6.72
CA VAL A 646 -28.81 3.12 5.39
C VAL A 646 -27.36 3.59 5.52
N ASP A 647 -26.44 2.84 4.96
CA ASP A 647 -25.06 3.24 4.87
C ASP A 647 -24.86 4.31 3.80
N SER A 648 -24.14 5.40 4.14
CA SER A 648 -23.92 6.52 3.22
C SER A 648 -22.94 6.19 2.08
N TYR A 649 -22.14 5.15 2.24
CA TYR A 649 -21.16 4.68 1.25
C TYR A 649 -21.68 3.58 0.33
N ARG A 650 -22.98 3.35 0.30
CA ARG A 650 -23.67 2.38 -0.57
C ARG A 650 -23.47 0.90 -0.22
N ASP A 651 -23.00 0.58 0.97
CA ASP A 651 -22.98 -0.81 1.44
C ASP A 651 -24.37 -1.25 1.94
N ASN A 652 -25.37 -1.06 1.07
CA ASN A 652 -26.75 -1.42 1.32
C ASN A 652 -27.23 -2.39 0.25
N TYR A 653 -28.08 -3.31 0.67
CA TYR A 653 -28.63 -4.32 -0.23
C TYR A 653 -27.52 -5.18 -0.83
N TRP A 654 -27.57 -5.52 -2.10
CA TRP A 654 -26.52 -6.34 -2.74
C TRP A 654 -26.38 -6.03 -4.23
N CYS A 655 -25.19 -6.30 -4.74
CA CYS A 655 -24.90 -6.39 -6.15
C CYS A 655 -25.13 -7.82 -6.66
N THR A 656 -25.08 -8.03 -7.96
CA THR A 656 -25.16 -9.38 -8.55
C THR A 656 -23.99 -10.27 -8.13
N GLU A 657 -22.83 -9.67 -7.91
CA GLU A 657 -21.65 -10.35 -7.39
C GLU A 657 -21.45 -10.05 -5.89
N PRO A 658 -20.89 -11.00 -5.12
CA PRO A 658 -20.49 -10.75 -3.76
C PRO A 658 -19.50 -9.58 -3.68
N PRO A 659 -19.56 -8.74 -2.64
CA PRO A 659 -18.59 -7.66 -2.46
C PRO A 659 -17.18 -8.24 -2.32
N THR A 660 -16.23 -7.68 -3.06
CA THR A 660 -14.81 -7.93 -2.89
C THR A 660 -14.23 -6.81 -2.05
N THR A 661 -13.50 -7.15 -0.98
CA THR A 661 -12.90 -6.17 -0.07
C THR A 661 -11.57 -5.65 -0.58
N GLN A 662 -11.05 -6.17 -1.67
CA GLN A 662 -9.74 -5.76 -2.16
C GLN A 662 -9.84 -4.57 -3.12
N ALA A 663 -9.16 -3.48 -2.74
CA ALA A 663 -8.71 -2.45 -3.64
C ALA A 663 -7.59 -3.04 -4.52
N GLY A 664 -7.97 -3.73 -5.53
CA GLY A 664 -7.09 -4.26 -6.54
C GLY A 664 -7.93 -4.82 -7.69
N PRO A 665 -7.44 -4.86 -8.91
CA PRO A 665 -8.13 -5.57 -9.97
C PRO A 665 -8.39 -7.01 -9.49
N PRO A 666 -9.56 -7.60 -9.82
CA PRO A 666 -9.81 -9.01 -9.53
C PRO A 666 -8.59 -9.79 -10.01
N SER A 667 -8.15 -10.77 -9.23
CA SER A 667 -7.03 -11.62 -9.63
C SER A 667 -7.45 -12.40 -10.87
N GLU A 668 -7.25 -11.79 -12.01
CA GLU A 668 -7.41 -12.43 -13.32
C GLU A 668 -6.19 -13.33 -13.55
N ASP A 669 -6.42 -14.47 -14.17
CA ASP A 669 -5.31 -15.24 -14.72
C ASP A 669 -4.68 -14.46 -15.89
N ALA A 670 -3.53 -14.92 -16.36
CA ALA A 670 -2.82 -14.31 -17.51
C ALA A 670 -3.69 -14.22 -18.81
N GLN A 671 -4.89 -14.78 -18.81
CA GLN A 671 -5.86 -14.74 -19.89
C GLN A 671 -7.11 -13.91 -19.55
N GLY A 672 -7.12 -13.15 -18.47
CA GLY A 672 -8.26 -12.29 -18.07
C GLY A 672 -9.48 -13.08 -17.56
N LYS A 673 -9.30 -14.35 -17.16
CA LYS A 673 -10.37 -15.16 -16.58
C LYS A 673 -10.31 -15.10 -15.06
N SER A 674 -11.45 -14.86 -14.43
CA SER A 674 -11.59 -14.98 -12.97
C SER A 674 -11.14 -16.37 -12.53
N LYS A 675 -10.15 -16.44 -11.59
CA LYS A 675 -9.70 -17.73 -11.05
C LYS A 675 -10.89 -18.50 -10.49
N SER A 676 -11.05 -19.76 -10.90
CA SER A 676 -12.09 -20.63 -10.37
C SER A 676 -11.94 -20.78 -8.87
N VAL A 677 -13.07 -20.69 -8.15
CA VAL A 677 -13.08 -20.92 -6.69
C VAL A 677 -12.63 -22.35 -6.40
N VAL A 678 -11.56 -22.49 -5.65
CA VAL A 678 -11.11 -23.79 -5.15
C VAL A 678 -12.16 -24.32 -4.19
N THR A 679 -12.73 -25.47 -4.51
CA THR A 679 -13.81 -26.10 -3.73
C THR A 679 -13.20 -27.16 -2.78
N PRO A 680 -13.41 -27.04 -1.45
CA PRO A 680 -13.03 -28.09 -0.51
C PRO A 680 -13.63 -29.46 -0.87
N ASP A 681 -12.89 -30.54 -0.59
CA ASP A 681 -13.28 -31.90 -1.03
C ASP A 681 -14.67 -32.31 -0.55
N PHE A 682 -15.08 -31.95 0.67
CA PHE A 682 -16.40 -32.31 1.20
C PHE A 682 -17.57 -31.64 0.49
N LEU A 683 -17.31 -30.58 -0.32
CA LEU A 683 -18.32 -29.88 -1.11
C LEU A 683 -18.41 -30.34 -2.56
N LYS A 684 -17.51 -31.19 -3.04
CA LYS A 684 -17.47 -31.61 -4.43
C LYS A 684 -18.78 -32.23 -4.94
N THR A 685 -19.44 -33.05 -4.10
CA THR A 685 -20.73 -33.66 -4.45
C THR A 685 -21.89 -32.63 -4.51
N ALA A 686 -21.77 -31.54 -3.77
CA ALA A 686 -22.77 -30.48 -3.68
C ALA A 686 -22.52 -29.32 -4.69
N GLN A 687 -21.40 -29.32 -5.39
CA GLN A 687 -20.95 -28.21 -6.24
C GLN A 687 -21.93 -27.88 -7.36
N THR A 688 -22.55 -28.87 -8.00
CA THR A 688 -23.55 -28.64 -9.05
C THR A 688 -24.76 -27.90 -8.54
N LEU A 689 -25.24 -28.25 -7.32
CA LEU A 689 -26.35 -27.55 -6.68
C LEU A 689 -25.96 -26.12 -6.30
N ALA A 690 -24.79 -25.94 -5.71
CA ALA A 690 -24.26 -24.61 -5.36
C ALA A 690 -24.18 -23.68 -6.59
N SER A 691 -23.64 -24.19 -7.70
CA SER A 691 -23.52 -23.42 -8.95
C SER A 691 -24.90 -23.04 -9.52
N ARG A 692 -25.89 -23.95 -9.46
CA ARG A 692 -27.26 -23.61 -9.88
C ARG A 692 -27.91 -22.53 -9.01
N GLN A 693 -27.76 -22.64 -7.69
CA GLN A 693 -28.27 -21.67 -6.75
C GLN A 693 -27.59 -20.31 -6.93
N TYR A 694 -26.28 -20.28 -7.14
CA TYR A 694 -25.55 -19.05 -7.40
C TYR A 694 -26.02 -18.39 -8.71
N ALA A 695 -26.12 -19.14 -9.79
CA ALA A 695 -26.62 -18.63 -11.07
C ALA A 695 -28.07 -18.11 -10.96
N ALA A 696 -28.92 -18.79 -10.17
CA ALA A 696 -30.29 -18.33 -9.91
C ALA A 696 -30.33 -17.00 -9.15
N LEU A 697 -29.42 -16.80 -8.17
CA LEU A 697 -29.29 -15.51 -7.47
C LEU A 697 -28.84 -14.40 -8.43
N GLN A 698 -27.83 -14.66 -9.27
CA GLN A 698 -27.37 -13.69 -10.26
C GLN A 698 -28.48 -13.29 -11.25
N ALA A 699 -29.30 -14.24 -11.67
CA ALA A 699 -30.43 -13.98 -12.57
C ALA A 699 -31.51 -13.07 -11.96
N LEU A 700 -31.57 -12.92 -10.62
CA LEU A 700 -32.45 -11.97 -9.96
C LEU A 700 -32.00 -10.50 -10.12
N GLY A 701 -30.73 -10.28 -10.54
CA GLY A 701 -30.16 -8.95 -10.69
C GLY A 701 -29.78 -8.30 -9.37
N THR A 702 -29.59 -6.98 -9.40
CA THR A 702 -29.24 -6.21 -8.18
C THR A 702 -30.38 -6.23 -7.16
N GLY A 703 -30.00 -6.13 -5.88
CA GLY A 703 -30.99 -6.06 -4.79
C GLY A 703 -32.08 -5.02 -5.01
N PRO A 704 -31.76 -3.75 -5.32
CA PRO A 704 -32.76 -2.73 -5.61
C PRO A 704 -33.71 -3.12 -6.74
N ASN A 705 -33.24 -3.71 -7.84
CA ASN A 705 -34.09 -4.12 -8.95
C ASN A 705 -35.04 -5.26 -8.55
N TYR A 706 -34.51 -6.26 -7.82
CA TYR A 706 -35.32 -7.35 -7.28
C TYR A 706 -36.41 -6.83 -6.35
N LEU A 707 -36.05 -5.96 -5.40
CA LEU A 707 -36.94 -5.40 -4.41
C LEU A 707 -38.04 -4.53 -5.05
N CYS A 708 -37.69 -3.74 -6.09
CA CYS A 708 -38.68 -2.99 -6.88
C CYS A 708 -39.67 -3.93 -7.56
N ARG A 709 -39.23 -4.96 -8.26
CA ARG A 709 -40.13 -5.92 -8.96
C ARG A 709 -41.10 -6.60 -8.00
N VAL A 710 -40.58 -7.11 -6.88
CA VAL A 710 -41.41 -7.80 -5.90
C VAL A 710 -42.43 -6.85 -5.26
N SER A 711 -42.03 -5.62 -4.95
CA SER A 711 -42.94 -4.60 -4.36
C SER A 711 -44.02 -4.17 -5.35
N ILE A 712 -43.68 -4.00 -6.64
CA ILE A 712 -44.65 -3.65 -7.69
C ILE A 712 -45.65 -4.78 -7.90
N ASP A 713 -45.18 -6.02 -8.07
CA ASP A 713 -46.05 -7.19 -8.27
C ASP A 713 -47.02 -7.36 -7.10
N TRP A 714 -46.52 -7.23 -5.87
CA TRP A 714 -47.36 -7.33 -4.68
C TRP A 714 -48.41 -6.21 -4.61
N ALA A 715 -48.03 -4.96 -4.80
CA ALA A 715 -48.92 -3.82 -4.75
C ALA A 715 -50.00 -3.86 -5.84
N GLN A 716 -49.69 -4.43 -7.00
CA GLN A 716 -50.67 -4.62 -8.10
C GLN A 716 -51.73 -5.68 -7.74
N LYS A 717 -51.31 -6.82 -7.16
CA LYS A 717 -52.17 -7.95 -6.83
C LYS A 717 -52.92 -7.75 -5.49
N ASN A 718 -52.36 -6.99 -4.56
CA ASN A 718 -52.85 -6.77 -3.21
C ASN A 718 -52.99 -5.27 -2.87
N PRO A 719 -53.81 -4.50 -3.58
CA PRO A 719 -53.85 -3.05 -3.48
C PRO A 719 -54.29 -2.51 -2.11
N THR A 720 -54.94 -3.32 -1.29
CA THR A 720 -55.40 -2.96 0.04
C THR A 720 -54.47 -3.34 1.17
N ASP A 721 -53.34 -4.00 0.86
CA ASP A 721 -52.35 -4.32 1.88
C ASP A 721 -51.69 -3.02 2.39
N PRO A 722 -51.77 -2.74 3.71
CA PRO A 722 -51.27 -1.50 4.27
C PRO A 722 -49.71 -1.36 4.12
N ARG A 723 -48.99 -2.45 3.87
CA ARG A 723 -47.54 -2.46 3.66
C ARG A 723 -47.16 -2.07 2.24
N ALA A 724 -48.04 -2.18 1.26
CA ALA A 724 -47.73 -1.96 -0.15
C ALA A 724 -47.17 -0.53 -0.44
N PRO A 725 -47.78 0.55 0.07
CA PRO A 725 -47.23 1.89 -0.18
C PRO A 725 -45.86 2.10 0.50
N GLU A 726 -45.62 1.55 1.69
CA GLU A 726 -44.31 1.59 2.35
C GLU A 726 -43.28 0.81 1.55
N ALA A 727 -43.59 -0.40 1.10
CA ALA A 727 -42.70 -1.23 0.30
C ALA A 727 -42.26 -0.54 -0.99
N LEU A 728 -43.21 0.11 -1.70
CA LEU A 728 -42.89 0.88 -2.91
C LEU A 728 -41.99 2.09 -2.60
N HIS A 729 -42.24 2.82 -1.52
CA HIS A 729 -41.38 3.91 -1.04
C HIS A 729 -39.93 3.43 -0.79
N LEU A 730 -39.80 2.37 0.03
CA LEU A 730 -38.50 1.80 0.38
C LEU A 730 -37.78 1.21 -0.84
N ALA A 731 -38.52 0.62 -1.78
CA ALA A 731 -37.98 0.11 -3.02
C ALA A 731 -37.38 1.23 -3.91
N VAL A 732 -38.11 2.35 -4.06
CA VAL A 732 -37.54 3.54 -4.74
C VAL A 732 -36.33 4.07 -3.99
N ARG A 733 -36.36 4.13 -2.65
CA ARG A 733 -35.23 4.55 -1.84
C ARG A 733 -34.02 3.62 -2.02
N SER A 734 -34.23 2.29 -2.14
CA SER A 734 -33.16 1.32 -2.32
C SER A 734 -32.35 1.55 -3.60
N THR A 735 -33.00 2.04 -4.67
CA THR A 735 -32.31 2.34 -5.93
C THR A 735 -31.32 3.51 -5.84
N ARG A 736 -31.45 4.38 -4.83
CA ARG A 736 -30.52 5.48 -4.58
C ARG A 736 -29.30 5.05 -3.76
N TYR A 737 -29.48 4.11 -2.85
CA TYR A 737 -28.43 3.77 -1.86
C TYR A 737 -27.82 2.40 -2.04
N GLY A 738 -28.33 1.57 -2.93
CA GLY A 738 -27.80 0.23 -3.23
C GLY A 738 -27.11 0.17 -4.59
N CYS A 739 -26.76 -1.04 -4.99
CA CYS A 739 -26.17 -1.31 -6.31
C CYS A 739 -27.14 -0.99 -7.44
N THR A 740 -26.64 -0.36 -8.49
CA THR A 740 -27.39 0.04 -9.69
C THR A 740 -26.82 -0.63 -10.94
N ASP A 741 -27.71 -0.83 -11.93
CA ASP A 741 -27.38 -1.26 -13.28
C ASP A 741 -28.24 -0.50 -14.31
N ASN A 742 -28.13 -0.85 -15.57
CA ASN A 742 -28.86 -0.18 -16.66
C ASN A 742 -30.39 -0.25 -16.54
N ASP A 743 -30.94 -1.21 -15.80
CA ASP A 743 -32.38 -1.40 -15.58
C ASP A 743 -32.90 -0.66 -14.36
N THR A 744 -32.03 -0.18 -13.47
CA THR A 744 -32.40 0.39 -12.18
C THR A 744 -33.34 1.60 -12.32
N GLY A 745 -33.08 2.50 -13.27
CA GLY A 745 -33.92 3.66 -13.53
C GLY A 745 -35.35 3.28 -13.93
N ARG A 746 -35.50 2.25 -14.77
CA ARG A 746 -36.80 1.72 -15.21
C ARG A 746 -37.61 1.20 -14.00
N TRP A 747 -37.00 0.36 -13.16
CA TRP A 747 -37.66 -0.23 -12.00
C TRP A 747 -37.98 0.81 -10.93
N SER A 748 -37.07 1.75 -10.68
CA SER A 748 -37.30 2.86 -9.76
C SER A 748 -38.48 3.71 -10.20
N LYS A 749 -38.57 4.06 -11.51
CA LYS A 749 -39.69 4.82 -12.06
C LYS A 749 -41.01 4.06 -11.96
N ALA A 750 -41.02 2.78 -12.29
CA ALA A 750 -42.25 1.96 -12.22
C ALA A 750 -42.79 1.88 -10.79
N ALA A 751 -41.94 1.70 -9.78
CA ALA A 751 -42.36 1.70 -8.36
C ALA A 751 -42.85 3.09 -7.93
N PHE A 752 -42.21 4.15 -8.35
CA PHE A 752 -42.58 5.54 -8.10
C PHE A 752 -43.97 5.84 -8.70
N ASP A 753 -44.18 5.56 -9.99
CA ASP A 753 -45.43 5.83 -10.69
C ASP A 753 -46.58 5.05 -10.05
N LEU A 754 -46.38 3.80 -9.68
CA LEU A 754 -47.42 2.99 -8.99
C LEU A 754 -47.73 3.54 -7.61
N LEU A 755 -46.74 3.98 -6.85
CA LEU A 755 -46.97 4.59 -5.52
C LEU A 755 -47.82 5.86 -5.64
N HIS A 756 -47.48 6.75 -6.58
CA HIS A 756 -48.18 8.02 -6.75
C HIS A 756 -49.58 7.89 -7.39
N SER A 757 -49.76 6.93 -8.30
CA SER A 757 -51.05 6.72 -8.94
C SER A 757 -52.04 6.00 -8.04
N ARG A 758 -51.63 5.01 -7.26
CA ARG A 758 -52.50 4.16 -6.46
C ARG A 758 -52.64 4.62 -5.00
N TYR A 759 -51.60 5.25 -4.44
CA TYR A 759 -51.54 5.61 -3.01
C TYR A 759 -51.19 7.11 -2.78
N PRO A 760 -51.79 8.07 -3.55
CA PRO A 760 -51.34 9.48 -3.58
C PRO A 760 -51.43 10.19 -2.23
N ASN A 761 -52.39 9.78 -1.38
CA ASN A 761 -52.68 10.43 -0.10
C ASN A 761 -51.82 9.90 1.06
N THR A 762 -51.03 8.87 0.85
CA THR A 762 -50.17 8.28 1.90
C THR A 762 -48.99 9.16 2.22
N THR A 763 -48.47 9.06 3.45
CA THR A 763 -47.22 9.70 3.86
C THR A 763 -46.03 9.21 2.99
N TRP A 764 -46.11 7.96 2.54
CA TRP A 764 -45.08 7.34 1.71
C TRP A 764 -45.00 8.01 0.34
N ALA A 765 -46.10 8.26 -0.33
CA ALA A 765 -46.11 9.00 -1.59
C ALA A 765 -45.60 10.42 -1.40
N LYS A 766 -46.05 11.14 -0.36
CA LYS A 766 -45.57 12.51 -0.07
C LYS A 766 -44.05 12.58 0.18
N ASN A 767 -43.47 11.54 0.79
CA ASN A 767 -42.02 11.47 1.10
C ASN A 767 -41.20 10.96 -0.07
N THR A 768 -41.78 10.38 -1.13
CA THR A 768 -41.10 9.91 -2.33
C THR A 768 -41.18 10.98 -3.42
N LYS A 769 -40.29 11.98 -3.38
CA LYS A 769 -40.33 13.13 -4.30
C LYS A 769 -39.71 12.84 -5.66
N TYR A 770 -38.81 11.87 -5.72
CA TYR A 770 -37.96 11.59 -6.90
C TYR A 770 -37.69 10.09 -7.02
N TRP A 771 -37.41 9.62 -8.22
CA TRP A 771 -36.90 8.28 -8.51
C TRP A 771 -35.45 8.36 -9.00
N PHE A 772 -34.75 7.25 -9.04
CA PHE A 772 -33.42 7.12 -9.65
C PHE A 772 -33.56 7.13 -11.18
N LYS A 773 -32.73 7.95 -11.85
CA LYS A 773 -32.74 8.11 -13.31
C LYS A 773 -31.61 7.31 -13.95
#